data_a9275446e3cc1c4320d542676428e712
#
_entry.id   a9275446e3cc1c4320d542676428e712
#
_cell.length_a   1.000
_cell.length_b   1.000
_cell.length_c   1.000
_cell.angle_alpha   90.00
_cell.angle_beta   90.00
_cell.angle_gamma   90.00
#
_symmetry.space_group_name_H-M   'P 1'
#
loop_
_entity.id
_entity.type
_entity.pdbx_description
1 polymer ?
#
loop_
_entity_poly.entity_id
_entity_poly.type
_entity_poly.pdbx_seq_one_letter_code
_entity_poly.pdbx_strand_id
1 'polypeptide(L)'
;VNKKLLLSLILVANGTTAQESASNRSPNGEIEHIEIKQFRQPYRGNVPLVQTPQAVDTISSEQLESESITRFMEALELTPSVVRQNNSGGMFDSFAIRGFSGDENNPSGYLVNGFNSRGYNGNRSTANIESIEVMKGPGSALYGQGEPGGTINIITKKPQFEEQGYIQATFGNYSKKQFEFDYTNSASKETAYRLNGAYEDSDTHRNHVSINSLHLSPSILWNISDDTSLSYEMEVLDQKKPLDRGVYILNNNFDDVNTDAFYGDIRDGAHQVEALGHQLVLNHKVSDDWHILTGFAYRDSSFEGVSSDTELSDGRQLIYTDASLLSRQRRARDYQALDVSARIELSGEIELGSVKHNILVGVDHYNFDIDTDYKVWRTAWGSGDTTYSINPNNPDYTQTQPEPVLKTLTEENQKGLGIYAQNLIELTEKSKVLVGVRVDKFEQDILNLRSDEAQSQEQTEFTPRLGFIYNANDKVNLYTSYAEGFRPNPGLDSNRNAFEPEETKSFEIGAKWQGVADRFSGSIALFDAQKTNMLTAEPDIGLSATLGEVESQGIEFQLTTELTDETVLALAYAYTDAKTANDVINADWGVPIPKGSRLINVADHIGHVSLKHYTTLLGKESYLGATVNYVGDRLGETTDANFILPSYTLVNLSASVELNDKVSVKLDINNLFDKTYFENSYHKLWTMPGSPTTYSASVKYQF
;
A
#
# COMPACT_ATOMS: atom_id res chain seq x y z
N VAL A 1 -26.74 -12.77 -21.00
CA VAL A 1 -25.28 -12.55 -20.87
C VAL A 1 -24.65 -13.92 -20.68
N ASN A 2 -23.69 -14.24 -21.52
CA ASN A 2 -23.13 -15.59 -21.59
C ASN A 2 -22.26 -15.83 -20.33
N LYS A 3 -22.61 -16.78 -19.47
CA LYS A 3 -21.88 -17.16 -18.23
C LYS A 3 -20.37 -17.38 -18.44
N LYS A 4 -19.96 -17.78 -19.64
CA LYS A 4 -18.54 -17.93 -20.03
C LYS A 4 -17.77 -16.60 -20.14
N LEU A 5 -18.46 -15.46 -20.31
CA LEU A 5 -17.80 -14.15 -20.40
C LEU A 5 -17.43 -13.59 -19.02
N LEU A 6 -18.24 -13.85 -17.99
CA LEU A 6 -17.93 -13.40 -16.61
C LEU A 6 -16.77 -14.20 -15.99
N LEU A 7 -16.67 -15.50 -16.28
CA LEU A 7 -15.58 -16.34 -15.76
C LEU A 7 -14.22 -16.05 -16.43
N SER A 8 -14.23 -15.71 -17.74
CA SER A 8 -12.98 -15.36 -18.43
C SER A 8 -12.36 -14.03 -17.98
N LEU A 9 -13.15 -13.13 -17.38
CA LEU A 9 -12.64 -11.86 -16.85
C LEU A 9 -11.85 -12.02 -15.52
N ILE A 10 -12.21 -13.00 -14.68
CA ILE A 10 -11.49 -13.27 -13.42
C ILE A 10 -10.10 -13.87 -13.67
N LEU A 11 -9.91 -14.62 -14.75
CA LEU A 11 -8.60 -15.18 -15.15
C LEU A 11 -7.64 -14.17 -15.76
N VAL A 12 -8.14 -13.02 -16.24
CA VAL A 12 -7.30 -11.94 -16.85
C VAL A 12 -6.57 -11.11 -15.79
N ALA A 13 -6.97 -11.18 -14.51
CA ALA A 13 -6.37 -10.37 -13.44
C ALA A 13 -4.89 -10.70 -13.15
N ASN A 14 -4.37 -11.86 -13.54
CA ASN A 14 -2.97 -12.24 -13.32
C ASN A 14 -2.07 -12.16 -14.56
N GLY A 15 -2.55 -11.58 -15.64
CA GLY A 15 -1.74 -11.46 -16.84
C GLY A 15 -2.45 -10.61 -17.87
N THR A 16 -2.30 -9.29 -17.77
CA THR A 16 -2.62 -8.45 -18.93
C THR A 16 -1.59 -8.69 -20.01
N THR A 17 -1.71 -9.81 -20.72
CA THR A 17 -1.36 -9.75 -22.11
C THR A 17 -2.32 -8.76 -22.75
N ALA A 18 -1.83 -7.92 -23.66
CA ALA A 18 -2.67 -7.31 -24.67
C ALA A 18 -3.34 -8.47 -25.44
N GLN A 19 -4.39 -9.04 -24.87
CA GLN A 19 -5.21 -10.00 -25.54
C GLN A 19 -6.32 -9.18 -26.20
N GLU A 20 -6.40 -9.32 -27.49
CA GLU A 20 -7.51 -8.85 -28.28
C GLU A 20 -8.81 -9.09 -27.51
N SER A 21 -9.48 -7.99 -27.14
CA SER A 21 -10.83 -8.06 -26.61
C SER A 21 -11.64 -8.93 -27.53
N ALA A 22 -12.17 -10.02 -27.01
CA ALA A 22 -13.12 -10.83 -27.77
C ALA A 22 -14.26 -9.89 -28.17
N SER A 23 -14.28 -9.52 -29.43
CA SER A 23 -15.23 -8.60 -30.03
C SER A 23 -16.64 -9.05 -29.66
N ASN A 24 -17.37 -8.24 -28.92
CA ASN A 24 -18.82 -8.26 -28.95
C ASN A 24 -19.22 -7.90 -30.39
N ARG A 25 -19.41 -8.90 -31.23
CA ARG A 25 -19.96 -8.73 -32.56
C ARG A 25 -21.40 -8.25 -32.43
N SER A 26 -21.58 -6.94 -32.51
CA SER A 26 -22.87 -6.40 -32.96
C SER A 26 -23.11 -6.85 -34.39
N PRO A 27 -24.35 -7.22 -34.77
CA PRO A 27 -24.63 -7.72 -36.12
C PRO A 27 -24.51 -6.70 -37.27
N ASN A 28 -24.16 -5.45 -36.99
CA ASN A 28 -24.09 -4.40 -38.00
C ASN A 28 -22.96 -3.41 -37.70
N GLY A 29 -21.89 -3.51 -38.48
CA GLY A 29 -20.90 -2.45 -38.66
C GLY A 29 -19.62 -2.64 -37.85
N GLU A 30 -18.52 -2.62 -38.56
CA GLU A 30 -17.18 -2.52 -37.99
C GLU A 30 -17.09 -1.20 -37.20
N ILE A 31 -17.05 -1.28 -35.86
CA ILE A 31 -16.59 -0.19 -35.05
C ILE A 31 -15.08 -0.35 -34.99
N GLU A 32 -14.35 0.60 -35.58
CA GLU A 32 -12.91 0.75 -35.35
C GLU A 32 -12.72 0.99 -33.85
N HIS A 33 -12.35 -0.06 -33.13
CA HIS A 33 -11.86 0.08 -31.76
C HIS A 33 -10.50 0.77 -31.83
N ILE A 34 -10.42 2.01 -31.44
CA ILE A 34 -9.15 2.65 -31.09
C ILE A 34 -8.70 1.97 -29.81
N GLU A 35 -7.85 0.96 -29.94
CA GLU A 35 -7.25 0.25 -28.82
C GLU A 35 -6.30 1.23 -28.13
N ILE A 36 -6.75 1.86 -27.03
CA ILE A 36 -5.85 2.62 -26.18
C ILE A 36 -4.94 1.59 -25.52
N LYS A 37 -3.77 1.36 -26.09
CA LYS A 37 -2.72 0.59 -25.45
C LYS A 37 -2.31 1.37 -24.20
N GLN A 38 -2.94 1.05 -23.07
CA GLN A 38 -2.54 1.58 -21.79
C GLN A 38 -1.16 1.00 -21.48
N PHE A 39 -0.12 1.85 -21.60
CA PHE A 39 1.23 1.49 -21.17
C PHE A 39 1.27 1.41 -19.67
N ARG A 40 0.94 0.24 -19.16
CA ARG A 40 0.93 -0.05 -17.76
C ARG A 40 1.96 -1.07 -17.47
N GLN A 41 2.86 -0.73 -16.58
CA GLN A 41 3.66 -1.85 -16.13
C GLN A 41 4.44 -1.53 -14.88
N PRO A 42 4.46 -2.45 -13.90
CA PRO A 42 5.46 -2.45 -12.83
C PRO A 42 6.88 -2.37 -13.40
N TYR A 43 7.05 -2.74 -14.66
CA TYR A 43 8.34 -2.74 -15.37
C TYR A 43 8.52 -1.58 -16.34
N ARG A 44 7.55 -0.65 -16.44
CA ARG A 44 7.63 0.45 -17.39
C ARG A 44 8.16 -0.01 -18.74
N GLY A 45 7.31 -0.39 -19.68
CA GLY A 45 7.66 -0.93 -21.01
C GLY A 45 6.68 -1.99 -21.48
N ASN A 46 6.85 -2.55 -22.67
CA ASN A 46 5.93 -3.50 -23.30
C ASN A 46 6.15 -4.96 -22.88
N VAL A 47 6.56 -5.22 -21.62
CA VAL A 47 6.83 -6.58 -21.15
C VAL A 47 5.64 -7.13 -20.40
N PRO A 48 5.00 -8.23 -20.82
CA PRO A 48 3.92 -8.87 -20.06
C PRO A 48 4.38 -9.30 -18.66
N LEU A 49 3.55 -9.13 -17.63
CA LEU A 49 3.89 -9.46 -16.23
C LEU A 49 4.33 -10.91 -16.06
N VAL A 50 3.71 -11.84 -16.80
CA VAL A 50 4.10 -13.26 -16.79
C VAL A 50 5.53 -13.49 -17.29
N GLN A 51 6.06 -12.56 -18.11
CA GLN A 51 7.42 -12.58 -18.64
C GLN A 51 8.38 -11.64 -17.89
N THR A 52 8.02 -11.16 -16.71
CA THR A 52 8.93 -10.37 -15.88
C THR A 52 9.68 -11.29 -14.91
N PRO A 53 11.01 -11.13 -14.73
CA PRO A 53 11.78 -11.97 -13.82
C PRO A 53 11.71 -11.44 -12.37
N GLN A 54 10.51 -11.31 -11.83
CA GLN A 54 10.26 -10.84 -10.47
C GLN A 54 8.83 -11.21 -10.06
N ALA A 55 8.59 -11.51 -8.78
CA ALA A 55 7.25 -11.69 -8.26
C ALA A 55 6.48 -10.36 -8.32
N VAL A 56 5.33 -10.41 -8.99
CA VAL A 56 4.40 -9.27 -9.07
C VAL A 56 3.00 -9.82 -8.87
N ASP A 57 2.29 -9.28 -7.89
CA ASP A 57 0.89 -9.58 -7.64
C ASP A 57 0.03 -8.46 -8.22
N THR A 58 -1.11 -8.83 -8.79
CA THR A 58 -2.07 -7.86 -9.29
C THR A 58 -3.44 -8.15 -8.66
N ILE A 59 -4.02 -7.13 -8.04
CA ILE A 59 -5.37 -7.17 -7.45
C ILE A 59 -6.26 -6.31 -8.35
N SER A 60 -7.25 -6.90 -9.01
CA SER A 60 -8.14 -6.18 -9.93
C SER A 60 -9.32 -5.53 -9.21
N SER A 61 -9.95 -4.55 -9.87
CA SER A 61 -11.19 -3.94 -9.40
C SER A 61 -12.32 -4.97 -9.22
N GLU A 62 -12.37 -6.00 -10.06
CA GLU A 62 -13.36 -7.09 -9.93
C GLU A 62 -13.11 -7.93 -8.67
N GLN A 63 -11.85 -8.20 -8.34
CA GLN A 63 -11.50 -8.88 -7.10
C GLN A 63 -11.87 -8.02 -5.89
N LEU A 64 -11.55 -6.72 -5.92
CA LEU A 64 -11.94 -5.77 -4.87
C LEU A 64 -13.45 -5.76 -4.66
N GLU A 65 -14.22 -5.67 -5.74
CA GLU A 65 -15.69 -5.68 -5.69
C GLU A 65 -16.22 -7.02 -5.16
N SER A 66 -15.68 -8.15 -5.64
CA SER A 66 -16.15 -9.48 -5.25
C SER A 66 -15.95 -9.77 -3.77
N GLU A 67 -14.87 -9.28 -3.19
CA GLU A 67 -14.53 -9.45 -1.78
C GLU A 67 -15.01 -8.29 -0.89
N SER A 68 -15.74 -7.31 -1.46
CA SER A 68 -16.29 -6.13 -0.75
C SER A 68 -15.23 -5.24 -0.11
N ILE A 69 -14.09 -5.17 -0.73
CA ILE A 69 -12.96 -4.38 -0.26
C ILE A 69 -13.15 -2.94 -0.69
N THR A 70 -13.30 -2.05 0.26
CA THR A 70 -13.53 -0.61 0.03
C THR A 70 -12.35 0.27 0.43
N ARG A 71 -11.34 -0.30 1.09
CA ARG A 71 -10.13 0.39 1.54
C ARG A 71 -8.87 -0.26 0.99
N PHE A 72 -7.90 0.58 0.65
CA PHE A 72 -6.64 0.14 0.05
C PHE A 72 -5.86 -0.86 0.93
N MET A 73 -5.76 -0.61 2.24
CA MET A 73 -5.04 -1.51 3.15
C MET A 73 -5.69 -2.91 3.23
N GLU A 74 -7.02 -2.99 3.15
CA GLU A 74 -7.73 -4.28 3.09
C GLU A 74 -7.40 -5.04 1.80
N ALA A 75 -7.23 -4.32 0.68
CA ALA A 75 -6.82 -4.92 -0.58
C ALA A 75 -5.43 -5.56 -0.50
N LEU A 76 -4.50 -4.91 0.20
CA LEU A 76 -3.14 -5.44 0.35
C LEU A 76 -3.08 -6.76 1.12
N GLU A 77 -4.06 -7.04 1.96
CA GLU A 77 -4.17 -8.34 2.68
C GLU A 77 -4.43 -9.53 1.76
N LEU A 78 -4.86 -9.30 0.52
CA LEU A 78 -4.94 -10.36 -0.51
C LEU A 78 -3.56 -10.80 -1.00
N THR A 79 -2.51 -10.03 -0.69
CA THR A 79 -1.12 -10.31 -1.03
C THR A 79 -0.38 -10.84 0.20
N PRO A 80 -0.02 -12.12 0.26
CA PRO A 80 0.31 -12.78 1.52
C PRO A 80 1.62 -12.35 2.16
N SER A 81 2.53 -11.69 1.46
CA SER A 81 3.78 -11.15 2.02
C SER A 81 3.67 -9.68 2.41
N VAL A 82 2.48 -9.08 2.30
CA VAL A 82 2.20 -7.72 2.75
C VAL A 82 1.47 -7.78 4.10
N VAL A 83 2.01 -7.09 5.08
CA VAL A 83 1.47 -7.09 6.45
C VAL A 83 1.24 -5.67 6.95
N ARG A 84 0.17 -5.49 7.74
CA ARG A 84 -0.11 -4.22 8.40
C ARG A 84 1.01 -3.86 9.38
N GLN A 85 1.36 -2.57 9.39
CA GLN A 85 2.27 -1.99 10.37
C GLN A 85 1.53 -0.98 11.26
N ASN A 86 2.23 -0.37 12.21
CA ASN A 86 1.68 0.73 12.98
C ASN A 86 1.27 1.88 12.04
N ASN A 87 0.03 2.29 12.15
CA ASN A 87 -0.62 3.19 11.20
C ASN A 87 -0.92 4.58 11.80
N SER A 88 -0.07 5.04 12.70
CA SER A 88 -0.20 6.33 13.38
C SER A 88 -1.60 6.57 14.00
N GLY A 89 -2.11 5.55 14.71
CA GLY A 89 -3.44 5.64 15.33
C GLY A 89 -4.59 5.51 14.33
N GLY A 90 -4.39 4.77 13.25
CA GLY A 90 -5.38 4.50 12.23
C GLY A 90 -5.54 5.61 11.19
N MET A 91 -4.62 6.57 11.13
CA MET A 91 -4.69 7.72 10.23
C MET A 91 -4.23 7.40 8.81
N PHE A 92 -3.29 6.45 8.65
CA PHE A 92 -2.63 6.14 7.38
C PHE A 92 -2.67 4.65 7.07
N ASP A 93 -2.47 4.32 5.80
CA ASP A 93 -2.18 2.97 5.34
C ASP A 93 -0.67 2.71 5.51
N SER A 94 -0.31 1.80 6.43
CA SER A 94 1.07 1.44 6.73
C SER A 94 1.27 -0.06 6.64
N PHE A 95 2.31 -0.48 5.91
CA PHE A 95 2.55 -1.88 5.59
C PHE A 95 4.05 -2.22 5.51
N ALA A 96 4.36 -3.49 5.64
CA ALA A 96 5.65 -4.07 5.30
C ALA A 96 5.48 -5.09 4.18
N ILE A 97 6.44 -5.19 3.29
CA ILE A 97 6.51 -6.20 2.23
C ILE A 97 7.70 -7.10 2.51
N ARG A 98 7.50 -8.42 2.56
CA ARG A 98 8.55 -9.38 2.90
C ARG A 98 9.28 -9.05 4.21
N GLY A 99 8.56 -8.48 5.18
CA GLY A 99 9.08 -8.09 6.48
C GLY A 99 9.76 -6.73 6.53
N PHE A 100 10.04 -6.07 5.42
CA PHE A 100 10.62 -4.73 5.41
C PHE A 100 9.53 -3.67 5.44
N SER A 101 9.47 -2.92 6.53
CA SER A 101 8.58 -1.77 6.68
C SER A 101 9.21 -0.51 6.10
N GLY A 102 8.35 0.41 5.67
CA GLY A 102 8.73 1.76 5.31
C GLY A 102 8.95 2.69 6.50
N ASP A 103 8.99 3.99 6.23
CA ASP A 103 9.06 5.03 7.26
C ASP A 103 7.70 5.15 7.97
N GLU A 104 7.68 4.94 9.28
CA GLU A 104 6.46 5.04 10.10
C GLU A 104 5.96 6.49 10.23
N ASN A 105 6.83 7.48 10.04
CA ASN A 105 6.51 8.90 10.17
C ASN A 105 6.11 9.55 8.84
N ASN A 106 6.49 8.95 7.72
CA ASN A 106 6.14 9.38 6.38
C ASN A 106 5.63 8.18 5.55
N PRO A 107 4.40 7.73 5.80
CA PRO A 107 3.88 6.45 5.32
C PRO A 107 3.44 6.50 3.86
N SER A 108 4.30 6.88 2.93
CA SER A 108 3.97 7.00 1.51
C SER A 108 4.79 6.08 0.62
N GLY A 109 4.85 4.83 0.95
CA GLY A 109 5.61 3.85 0.18
C GLY A 109 4.90 3.32 -1.08
N TYR A 110 4.00 4.07 -1.74
CA TYR A 110 3.31 3.59 -2.94
C TYR A 110 3.29 4.61 -4.08
N LEU A 111 3.05 4.10 -5.28
CA LEU A 111 2.91 4.89 -6.49
C LEU A 111 1.44 4.98 -6.90
N VAL A 112 1.07 6.05 -7.60
CA VAL A 112 -0.19 6.19 -8.32
C VAL A 112 0.13 6.45 -9.80
N ASN A 113 -0.27 5.51 -10.67
CA ASN A 113 0.05 5.53 -12.11
C ASN A 113 1.57 5.66 -12.39
N GLY A 114 2.39 5.07 -11.51
CA GLY A 114 3.86 5.11 -11.61
C GLY A 114 4.51 6.42 -11.17
N PHE A 115 3.77 7.35 -10.57
CA PHE A 115 4.31 8.53 -9.87
C PHE A 115 4.32 8.28 -8.37
N ASN A 116 5.36 8.74 -7.69
CA ASN A 116 5.39 8.68 -6.23
C ASN A 116 4.20 9.45 -5.64
N SER A 117 3.57 8.86 -4.64
CA SER A 117 2.51 9.49 -3.85
C SER A 117 3.07 9.75 -2.44
N ARG A 118 3.97 10.73 -2.34
CA ARG A 118 4.58 11.14 -1.07
C ARG A 118 3.67 12.09 -0.32
N GLY A 119 3.89 12.21 0.99
CA GLY A 119 3.13 13.06 1.88
C GLY A 119 2.01 12.33 2.62
N TYR A 120 1.00 13.05 3.07
CA TYR A 120 -0.06 12.53 3.92
C TYR A 120 -1.24 12.04 3.08
N ASN A 121 -1.35 10.73 2.92
CA ASN A 121 -2.30 10.10 2.00
C ASN A 121 -3.62 9.63 2.64
N GLY A 122 -3.72 9.63 3.98
CA GLY A 122 -4.89 9.10 4.68
C GLY A 122 -5.14 7.62 4.37
N ASN A 123 -6.34 7.15 4.70
CA ASN A 123 -6.82 5.82 4.32
C ASN A 123 -7.50 5.90 2.95
N ARG A 124 -6.88 5.32 1.93
CA ARG A 124 -7.34 5.44 0.56
C ARG A 124 -8.56 4.56 0.28
N SER A 125 -9.59 5.13 -0.41
CA SER A 125 -10.70 4.36 -0.97
C SER A 125 -10.29 3.59 -2.22
N THR A 126 -10.92 2.43 -2.46
CA THR A 126 -10.73 1.65 -3.69
C THR A 126 -11.60 2.11 -4.85
N ALA A 127 -12.49 3.09 -4.68
CA ALA A 127 -13.49 3.49 -5.67
C ALA A 127 -12.92 3.88 -7.04
N ASN A 128 -11.74 4.54 -7.08
CA ASN A 128 -11.07 4.92 -8.34
C ASN A 128 -9.97 3.93 -8.77
N ILE A 129 -9.83 2.78 -8.10
CA ILE A 129 -8.78 1.81 -8.38
C ILE A 129 -9.25 0.84 -9.47
N GLU A 130 -8.50 0.73 -10.53
CA GLU A 130 -8.63 -0.29 -11.58
C GLU A 130 -7.88 -1.57 -11.20
N SER A 131 -6.65 -1.38 -10.72
CA SER A 131 -5.83 -2.47 -10.19
C SER A 131 -4.77 -1.95 -9.23
N ILE A 132 -4.30 -2.84 -8.36
CA ILE A 132 -3.14 -2.63 -7.50
C ILE A 132 -2.09 -3.63 -7.93
N GLU A 133 -0.89 -3.13 -8.23
CA GLU A 133 0.26 -3.94 -8.60
C GLU A 133 1.26 -3.92 -7.44
N VAL A 134 1.58 -5.08 -6.89
CA VAL A 134 2.57 -5.25 -5.82
C VAL A 134 3.79 -5.93 -6.39
N MET A 135 4.80 -5.15 -6.71
CA MET A 135 6.10 -5.63 -7.15
C MET A 135 6.96 -5.93 -5.93
N LYS A 136 7.33 -7.18 -5.72
CA LYS A 136 8.06 -7.65 -4.55
C LYS A 136 9.57 -7.60 -4.75
N GLY A 137 10.31 -7.21 -3.70
CA GLY A 137 11.73 -6.90 -3.78
C GLY A 137 12.01 -5.49 -4.33
N PRO A 138 13.29 -5.05 -4.33
CA PRO A 138 13.66 -3.69 -4.65
C PRO A 138 13.21 -3.21 -6.03
N GLY A 139 12.56 -2.04 -6.08
CA GLY A 139 12.11 -1.39 -7.31
C GLY A 139 12.97 -0.23 -7.77
N SER A 140 14.05 0.09 -7.03
CA SER A 140 14.82 1.32 -7.22
C SER A 140 15.42 1.49 -8.60
N ALA A 141 15.79 0.42 -9.29
CA ALA A 141 16.31 0.47 -10.67
C ALA A 141 15.31 1.07 -11.69
N LEU A 142 14.01 1.18 -11.35
CA LEU A 142 13.01 1.83 -12.19
C LEU A 142 12.41 3.08 -11.54
N TYR A 143 12.20 3.05 -10.24
CA TYR A 143 11.41 4.06 -9.54
C TYR A 143 12.25 4.99 -8.65
N GLY A 144 13.58 4.75 -8.57
CA GLY A 144 14.49 5.49 -7.71
C GLY A 144 14.37 5.05 -6.25
N GLN A 145 14.60 5.98 -5.34
CA GLN A 145 14.47 5.69 -3.91
C GLN A 145 13.09 5.11 -3.58
N GLY A 146 13.04 4.08 -2.77
CA GLY A 146 11.79 3.41 -2.42
C GLY A 146 11.94 2.42 -1.30
N GLU A 147 10.82 1.81 -0.92
CA GLU A 147 10.80 0.84 0.15
C GLU A 147 11.54 -0.45 -0.23
N PRO A 148 12.38 -0.97 0.68
CA PRO A 148 13.27 -2.09 0.36
C PRO A 148 12.53 -3.39 0.07
N GLY A 149 11.37 -3.62 0.66
CA GLY A 149 10.59 -4.85 0.50
C GLY A 149 9.86 -4.98 -0.82
N GLY A 150 9.55 -3.86 -1.45
CA GLY A 150 8.82 -3.83 -2.72
C GLY A 150 8.22 -2.47 -3.05
N THR A 151 7.55 -2.43 -4.19
CA THR A 151 6.86 -1.22 -4.67
C THR A 151 5.40 -1.55 -4.94
N ILE A 152 4.48 -0.78 -4.41
CA ILE A 152 3.06 -0.85 -4.71
C ILE A 152 2.73 0.24 -5.72
N ASN A 153 2.02 -0.11 -6.79
CA ASN A 153 1.54 0.84 -7.78
C ASN A 153 0.03 0.73 -7.94
N ILE A 154 -0.66 1.80 -7.63
CA ILE A 154 -2.11 1.92 -7.81
C ILE A 154 -2.35 2.40 -9.24
N ILE A 155 -3.12 1.66 -9.99
CA ILE A 155 -3.61 2.05 -11.31
C ILE A 155 -5.04 2.56 -11.15
N THR A 156 -5.27 3.79 -11.54
CA THR A 156 -6.59 4.42 -11.46
C THR A 156 -7.43 4.08 -12.68
N LYS A 157 -8.75 4.07 -12.49
CA LYS A 157 -9.73 3.92 -13.58
C LYS A 157 -9.60 5.05 -14.59
N LYS A 158 -9.48 4.73 -15.88
CA LYS A 158 -9.30 5.69 -16.96
C LYS A 158 -10.63 6.02 -17.67
N PRO A 159 -10.76 7.23 -18.26
CA PRO A 159 -11.89 7.55 -19.12
C PRO A 159 -12.07 6.56 -20.27
N GLN A 160 -13.33 6.20 -20.56
CA GLN A 160 -13.74 5.35 -21.66
C GLN A 160 -14.63 6.13 -22.62
N PHE A 161 -14.61 5.78 -23.91
CA PHE A 161 -15.44 6.45 -24.91
C PHE A 161 -16.89 5.91 -24.95
N GLU A 162 -17.10 4.74 -24.38
CA GLU A 162 -18.44 4.17 -24.21
C GLU A 162 -19.01 4.57 -22.86
N GLU A 163 -20.33 4.82 -22.83
CA GLU A 163 -21.03 5.14 -21.60
C GLU A 163 -21.04 3.94 -20.64
N GLN A 164 -20.48 4.11 -19.47
CA GLN A 164 -20.45 3.12 -18.41
C GLN A 164 -20.47 3.82 -17.05
N GLY A 165 -21.02 3.14 -16.05
CA GLY A 165 -20.96 3.66 -14.71
C GLY A 165 -21.89 2.98 -13.73
N TYR A 166 -21.77 3.35 -12.48
CA TYR A 166 -22.64 2.88 -11.42
C TYR A 166 -22.78 3.94 -10.31
N ILE A 167 -23.84 3.76 -9.54
CA ILE A 167 -23.97 4.34 -8.20
C ILE A 167 -24.21 3.19 -7.23
N GLN A 168 -23.60 3.28 -6.05
CA GLN A 168 -23.73 2.27 -5.01
C GLN A 168 -23.96 2.94 -3.65
N ALA A 169 -24.88 2.39 -2.87
CA ALA A 169 -25.08 2.75 -1.47
C ALA A 169 -24.90 1.52 -0.60
N THR A 170 -24.07 1.64 0.45
CA THR A 170 -23.77 0.57 1.40
C THR A 170 -24.13 1.02 2.81
N PHE A 171 -24.85 0.16 3.53
CA PHE A 171 -25.25 0.35 4.92
C PHE A 171 -24.79 -0.85 5.75
N GLY A 172 -24.35 -0.62 6.99
CA GLY A 172 -23.87 -1.67 7.87
C GLY A 172 -24.05 -1.36 9.35
N ASN A 173 -23.59 -2.27 10.21
CA ASN A 173 -23.47 -1.97 11.63
C ASN A 173 -22.45 -0.84 11.87
N TYR A 174 -22.34 -0.36 13.11
CA TYR A 174 -21.55 0.84 13.45
C TYR A 174 -21.95 2.06 12.61
N SER A 175 -23.26 2.24 12.38
CA SER A 175 -23.81 3.37 11.61
C SER A 175 -23.22 3.54 10.21
N LYS A 176 -22.58 2.49 9.63
CA LYS A 176 -21.90 2.58 8.32
C LYS A 176 -22.85 3.06 7.25
N LYS A 177 -22.44 4.15 6.59
CA LYS A 177 -23.07 4.70 5.39
C LYS A 177 -21.95 5.04 4.42
N GLN A 178 -21.97 4.38 3.28
CA GLN A 178 -21.02 4.63 2.21
C GLN A 178 -21.78 4.84 0.91
N PHE A 179 -21.36 5.82 0.16
CA PHE A 179 -21.89 6.12 -1.16
C PHE A 179 -20.76 6.19 -2.16
N GLU A 180 -20.89 5.47 -3.27
CA GLU A 180 -19.92 5.45 -4.35
C GLU A 180 -20.61 5.75 -5.68
N PHE A 181 -19.88 6.44 -6.55
CA PHE A 181 -20.31 6.63 -7.93
C PHE A 181 -19.11 6.55 -8.85
N ASP A 182 -19.36 6.11 -10.07
CA ASP A 182 -18.41 6.04 -11.16
C ASP A 182 -19.17 6.25 -12.47
N TYR A 183 -18.72 7.17 -13.29
CA TYR A 183 -19.35 7.46 -14.56
C TYR A 183 -18.31 7.89 -15.59
N THR A 184 -18.31 7.26 -16.74
CA THR A 184 -17.45 7.59 -17.89
C THR A 184 -18.26 7.67 -19.16
N ASN A 185 -17.88 8.57 -20.05
CA ASN A 185 -18.49 8.72 -21.36
C ASN A 185 -17.56 9.53 -22.30
N SER A 186 -17.89 9.56 -23.58
CA SER A 186 -17.26 10.45 -24.55
C SER A 186 -17.91 11.85 -24.51
N ALA A 187 -17.07 12.89 -24.54
CA ALA A 187 -17.52 14.26 -24.83
C ALA A 187 -17.45 14.56 -26.33
N SER A 188 -16.55 13.90 -27.06
CA SER A 188 -16.42 13.94 -28.54
C SER A 188 -15.81 12.61 -28.99
N LYS A 189 -15.53 12.47 -30.30
CA LYS A 189 -14.80 11.29 -30.82
C LYS A 189 -13.36 11.21 -30.28
N GLU A 190 -12.80 12.36 -29.94
CA GLU A 190 -11.40 12.49 -29.50
C GLU A 190 -11.28 12.65 -27.99
N THR A 191 -12.38 12.92 -27.27
CA THR A 191 -12.32 13.25 -25.84
C THR A 191 -13.28 12.40 -25.02
N ALA A 192 -12.76 11.71 -24.03
CA ALA A 192 -13.52 11.00 -23.01
C ALA A 192 -13.27 11.59 -21.61
N TYR A 193 -14.23 11.44 -20.73
CA TYR A 193 -14.12 11.86 -19.33
C TYR A 193 -14.61 10.78 -18.38
N ARG A 194 -14.10 10.80 -17.16
CA ARG A 194 -14.59 9.97 -16.06
C ARG A 194 -14.67 10.79 -14.78
N LEU A 195 -15.71 10.54 -14.02
CA LEU A 195 -15.88 11.09 -12.69
C LEU A 195 -16.21 9.94 -11.76
N ASN A 196 -15.37 9.72 -10.76
CA ASN A 196 -15.63 8.75 -9.72
C ASN A 196 -15.37 9.34 -8.35
N GLY A 197 -15.94 8.71 -7.32
CA GLY A 197 -15.73 9.12 -5.96
C GLY A 197 -16.46 8.25 -4.96
N ALA A 198 -16.06 8.41 -3.70
CA ALA A 198 -16.64 7.75 -2.55
C ALA A 198 -16.80 8.73 -1.40
N TYR A 199 -17.87 8.56 -0.64
CA TYR A 199 -18.10 9.22 0.63
C TYR A 199 -18.42 8.17 1.68
N GLU A 200 -17.79 8.24 2.84
CA GLU A 200 -18.05 7.37 3.99
C GLU A 200 -18.35 8.22 5.23
N ASP A 201 -19.40 7.85 5.95
CA ASP A 201 -19.75 8.32 7.30
C ASP A 201 -20.09 7.09 8.14
N SER A 202 -19.20 6.75 9.07
CA SER A 202 -19.33 5.53 9.87
C SER A 202 -18.74 5.70 11.26
N ASP A 203 -19.31 5.03 12.24
CA ASP A 203 -18.67 4.74 13.50
C ASP A 203 -17.75 3.52 13.33
N THR A 204 -16.93 3.23 14.33
CA THR A 204 -16.17 1.98 14.42
C THR A 204 -16.61 1.19 15.65
N HIS A 205 -16.10 -0.03 15.84
CA HIS A 205 -16.31 -0.76 17.10
C HIS A 205 -15.65 -0.06 18.29
N ARG A 206 -14.69 0.83 18.03
CA ARG A 206 -13.99 1.60 19.05
C ARG A 206 -14.87 2.76 19.50
N ASN A 207 -15.08 2.89 20.81
CA ASN A 207 -15.87 3.98 21.39
C ASN A 207 -15.29 5.34 20.99
N HIS A 208 -16.15 6.28 20.58
CA HIS A 208 -15.77 7.64 20.19
C HIS A 208 -14.85 7.75 18.95
N VAL A 209 -14.68 6.68 18.19
CA VAL A 209 -13.90 6.70 16.95
C VAL A 209 -14.83 6.53 15.75
N SER A 210 -14.98 7.61 14.99
CA SER A 210 -15.76 7.66 13.76
C SER A 210 -14.89 8.01 12.57
N ILE A 211 -15.37 7.74 11.37
CA ILE A 211 -14.71 8.04 10.11
C ILE A 211 -15.62 8.88 9.27
N ASN A 212 -15.14 10.03 8.79
CA ASN A 212 -15.77 10.80 7.75
C ASN A 212 -14.74 11.03 6.65
N SER A 213 -15.01 10.53 5.45
CA SER A 213 -14.04 10.55 4.35
C SER A 213 -14.73 10.86 3.04
N LEU A 214 -14.14 11.76 2.27
CA LEU A 214 -14.52 12.10 0.90
C LEU A 214 -13.33 11.82 -0.02
N HIS A 215 -13.55 11.09 -1.10
CA HIS A 215 -12.59 10.87 -2.17
C HIS A 215 -13.25 11.17 -3.52
N LEU A 216 -12.65 12.06 -4.33
CA LEU A 216 -13.13 12.42 -5.66
C LEU A 216 -11.99 12.37 -6.65
N SER A 217 -12.24 11.78 -7.84
CA SER A 217 -11.22 11.61 -8.88
C SER A 217 -11.80 11.88 -10.28
N PRO A 218 -11.90 13.14 -10.70
CA PRO A 218 -12.24 13.47 -12.09
C PRO A 218 -11.03 13.27 -13.01
N SER A 219 -11.28 12.80 -14.23
CA SER A 219 -10.24 12.60 -15.24
C SER A 219 -10.75 12.85 -16.65
N ILE A 220 -9.83 13.24 -17.54
CA ILE A 220 -10.08 13.50 -18.94
C ILE A 220 -8.99 12.84 -19.77
N LEU A 221 -9.38 12.20 -20.87
CA LEU A 221 -8.50 11.68 -21.91
C LEU A 221 -8.80 12.40 -23.20
N TRP A 222 -7.78 12.96 -23.84
CA TRP A 222 -7.90 13.63 -25.13
C TRP A 222 -6.91 13.00 -26.13
N ASN A 223 -7.45 12.38 -27.17
CA ASN A 223 -6.70 11.91 -28.34
C ASN A 223 -6.48 13.11 -29.26
N ILE A 224 -5.31 13.75 -29.17
CA ILE A 224 -4.93 14.93 -29.96
C ILE A 224 -4.78 14.53 -31.43
N SER A 225 -4.30 13.32 -31.67
CA SER A 225 -4.19 12.66 -32.98
C SER A 225 -4.20 11.14 -32.78
N ASP A 226 -4.15 10.36 -33.87
CA ASP A 226 -4.05 8.89 -33.81
C ASP A 226 -2.78 8.41 -33.08
N ASP A 227 -1.74 9.23 -33.05
CA ASP A 227 -0.44 8.91 -32.42
C ASP A 227 -0.21 9.63 -31.10
N THR A 228 -1.10 10.54 -30.68
CA THR A 228 -0.85 11.39 -29.50
C THR A 228 -2.08 11.48 -28.61
N SER A 229 -1.94 11.09 -27.36
CA SER A 229 -2.96 11.27 -26.33
C SER A 229 -2.43 12.05 -25.14
N LEU A 230 -3.32 12.83 -24.53
CA LEU A 230 -3.08 13.56 -23.28
C LEU A 230 -4.13 13.13 -22.26
N SER A 231 -3.68 12.66 -21.11
CA SER A 231 -4.54 12.38 -19.97
C SER A 231 -4.28 13.36 -18.82
N TYR A 232 -5.35 13.81 -18.20
CA TYR A 232 -5.31 14.59 -16.98
C TYR A 232 -6.18 13.91 -15.93
N GLU A 233 -5.65 13.79 -14.70
CA GLU A 233 -6.33 13.23 -13.55
C GLU A 233 -6.15 14.16 -12.36
N MET A 234 -7.20 14.32 -11.58
CA MET A 234 -7.20 15.05 -10.32
C MET A 234 -7.66 14.10 -9.22
N GLU A 235 -7.15 14.27 -8.02
CA GLU A 235 -7.56 13.55 -6.83
C GLU A 235 -7.79 14.54 -5.69
N VAL A 236 -8.92 14.39 -5.01
CA VAL A 236 -9.24 15.14 -3.77
C VAL A 236 -9.54 14.12 -2.68
N LEU A 237 -8.85 14.22 -1.55
CA LEU A 237 -9.11 13.47 -0.33
C LEU A 237 -9.34 14.44 0.82
N ASP A 238 -10.40 14.25 1.59
CA ASP A 238 -10.64 14.88 2.90
C ASP A 238 -11.09 13.78 3.87
N GLN A 239 -10.27 13.48 4.87
CA GLN A 239 -10.53 12.47 5.88
C GLN A 239 -10.49 13.09 7.27
N LYS A 240 -11.52 12.81 8.06
CA LYS A 240 -11.62 13.21 9.48
C LYS A 240 -11.83 11.97 10.34
N LYS A 241 -10.95 11.78 11.33
CA LYS A 241 -10.99 10.65 12.24
C LYS A 241 -10.27 10.99 13.54
N PRO A 242 -10.82 10.66 14.73
CA PRO A 242 -10.07 10.70 15.97
C PRO A 242 -8.85 9.78 15.89
N LEU A 243 -7.68 10.26 16.31
CA LEU A 243 -6.48 9.44 16.39
C LEU A 243 -6.61 8.48 17.57
N ASP A 244 -6.56 7.17 17.29
CA ASP A 244 -6.74 6.11 18.29
C ASP A 244 -5.50 5.21 18.34
N ARG A 245 -4.79 5.19 19.47
CA ARG A 245 -3.61 4.35 19.66
C ARG A 245 -3.95 2.89 20.02
N GLY A 246 -5.23 2.54 20.04
CA GLY A 246 -5.69 1.20 20.39
C GLY A 246 -5.79 0.99 21.90
N VAL A 247 -5.40 -0.21 22.34
CA VAL A 247 -5.55 -0.66 23.72
C VAL A 247 -4.19 -0.99 24.35
N TYR A 248 -4.15 -1.04 25.67
CA TYR A 248 -2.99 -1.53 26.42
C TYR A 248 -3.13 -3.02 26.73
N ILE A 249 -2.03 -3.74 26.69
CA ILE A 249 -1.92 -5.15 27.07
C ILE A 249 -0.90 -5.25 28.21
N LEU A 250 -1.33 -5.76 29.35
CA LEU A 250 -0.43 -6.01 30.48
C LEU A 250 -0.23 -7.50 30.68
N ASN A 251 0.99 -7.89 31.08
CA ASN A 251 1.36 -9.27 31.38
C ASN A 251 1.06 -10.27 30.24
N ASN A 252 1.07 -9.81 29.00
CA ASN A 252 0.73 -10.61 27.81
C ASN A 252 -0.66 -11.26 27.90
N ASN A 253 -1.59 -10.65 28.66
CA ASN A 253 -2.96 -11.12 28.76
C ASN A 253 -3.82 -10.46 27.66
N PHE A 254 -4.10 -11.21 26.62
CA PHE A 254 -4.92 -10.79 25.47
C PHE A 254 -6.41 -11.18 25.62
N ASP A 255 -6.77 -11.97 26.62
CA ASP A 255 -8.12 -12.51 26.77
C ASP A 255 -9.09 -11.52 27.46
N ASP A 256 -8.58 -10.71 28.40
CA ASP A 256 -9.39 -9.78 29.20
C ASP A 256 -9.21 -8.32 28.76
N VAL A 257 -9.15 -8.08 27.43
CA VAL A 257 -8.95 -6.74 26.87
C VAL A 257 -10.27 -6.14 26.46
N ASN A 258 -10.56 -4.92 26.92
CA ASN A 258 -11.68 -4.14 26.40
C ASN A 258 -11.33 -3.54 25.04
N THR A 259 -11.61 -4.28 23.97
CA THR A 259 -11.28 -3.89 22.61
C THR A 259 -12.05 -2.68 22.11
N ASP A 260 -13.14 -2.28 22.77
CA ASP A 260 -13.96 -1.13 22.39
C ASP A 260 -13.48 0.17 23.06
N ALA A 261 -12.62 0.08 24.08
CA ALA A 261 -12.23 1.23 24.90
C ALA A 261 -11.36 2.24 24.14
N PHE A 262 -11.70 3.53 24.23
CA PHE A 262 -10.90 4.64 23.73
C PHE A 262 -10.20 5.33 24.90
N TYR A 263 -8.88 5.43 24.86
CA TYR A 263 -8.08 6.02 25.94
C TYR A 263 -7.54 7.42 25.64
N GLY A 264 -7.88 7.98 24.47
CA GLY A 264 -7.63 9.37 24.13
C GLY A 264 -8.46 10.36 24.95
N ASP A 265 -8.67 11.55 24.43
CA ASP A 265 -9.59 12.54 24.99
C ASP A 265 -10.61 12.93 23.94
N ILE A 266 -11.88 12.69 24.21
CA ILE A 266 -12.98 12.97 23.25
C ILE A 266 -13.09 14.45 22.87
N ARG A 267 -12.52 15.36 23.64
CA ARG A 267 -12.51 16.80 23.41
C ARG A 267 -11.40 17.25 22.46
N ASP A 268 -10.44 16.37 22.15
CA ASP A 268 -9.42 16.66 21.14
C ASP A 268 -10.02 16.71 19.72
N GLY A 269 -11.13 16.00 19.50
CA GLY A 269 -11.83 15.96 18.22
C GLY A 269 -11.15 15.03 17.21
N ALA A 270 -11.44 15.25 15.95
CA ALA A 270 -10.86 14.49 14.85
C ALA A 270 -9.57 15.13 14.35
N HIS A 271 -8.60 14.30 13.95
CA HIS A 271 -7.54 14.73 13.05
C HIS A 271 -8.09 14.80 11.63
N GLN A 272 -7.52 15.70 10.83
CA GLN A 272 -7.83 15.84 9.42
C GLN A 272 -6.62 15.50 8.57
N VAL A 273 -6.83 14.75 7.50
CA VAL A 273 -5.90 14.56 6.39
C VAL A 273 -6.56 15.10 5.15
N GLU A 274 -5.94 16.06 4.51
CA GLU A 274 -6.37 16.59 3.22
C GLU A 274 -5.29 16.29 2.17
N ALA A 275 -5.71 15.98 0.94
CA ALA A 275 -4.79 15.88 -0.17
C ALA A 275 -5.46 16.32 -1.48
N LEU A 276 -4.67 17.05 -2.29
CA LEU A 276 -5.00 17.46 -3.64
C LEU A 276 -3.91 17.01 -4.59
N GLY A 277 -4.25 16.10 -5.49
CA GLY A 277 -3.33 15.56 -6.49
C GLY A 277 -3.72 15.97 -7.91
N HIS A 278 -2.72 16.17 -8.77
CA HIS A 278 -2.88 16.39 -10.21
C HIS A 278 -1.85 15.56 -10.95
N GLN A 279 -2.26 14.87 -12.01
CA GLN A 279 -1.38 14.16 -12.91
C GLN A 279 -1.69 14.53 -14.35
N LEU A 280 -0.66 14.78 -15.15
CA LEU A 280 -0.75 15.05 -16.56
C LEU A 280 0.22 14.12 -17.29
N VAL A 281 -0.29 13.31 -18.22
CA VAL A 281 0.52 12.36 -18.98
C VAL A 281 0.24 12.50 -20.47
N LEU A 282 1.30 12.81 -21.21
CA LEU A 282 1.33 12.80 -22.67
C LEU A 282 1.96 11.50 -23.16
N ASN A 283 1.24 10.75 -23.98
CA ASN A 283 1.76 9.60 -24.69
C ASN A 283 1.84 9.95 -26.19
N HIS A 284 3.00 9.68 -26.80
CA HIS A 284 3.20 9.90 -28.21
C HIS A 284 3.86 8.68 -28.86
N LYS A 285 3.21 8.13 -29.88
CA LYS A 285 3.72 7.07 -30.74
C LYS A 285 4.64 7.69 -31.76
N VAL A 286 5.96 7.50 -31.62
CA VAL A 286 6.98 8.01 -32.56
C VAL A 286 7.02 7.19 -33.85
N SER A 287 6.83 5.87 -33.69
CA SER A 287 6.69 4.90 -34.80
C SER A 287 5.89 3.70 -34.28
N ASP A 288 5.67 2.67 -35.08
CA ASP A 288 4.96 1.47 -34.66
C ASP A 288 5.65 0.77 -33.46
N ASP A 289 6.97 0.89 -33.36
CA ASP A 289 7.77 0.22 -32.35
C ASP A 289 8.23 1.15 -31.22
N TRP A 290 8.09 2.47 -31.35
CA TRP A 290 8.64 3.42 -30.37
C TRP A 290 7.62 4.41 -29.84
N HIS A 291 7.67 4.63 -28.53
CA HIS A 291 6.75 5.50 -27.80
C HIS A 291 7.52 6.40 -26.84
N ILE A 292 7.04 7.63 -26.71
CA ILE A 292 7.47 8.59 -25.69
C ILE A 292 6.34 8.80 -24.71
N LEU A 293 6.66 8.72 -23.42
CA LEU A 293 5.80 9.14 -22.33
C LEU A 293 6.43 10.36 -21.66
N THR A 294 5.66 11.43 -21.52
CA THR A 294 6.03 12.59 -20.68
C THR A 294 4.98 12.76 -19.61
N GLY A 295 5.40 12.78 -18.36
CA GLY A 295 4.49 12.85 -17.22
C GLY A 295 4.88 13.92 -16.23
N PHE A 296 3.87 14.52 -15.61
CA PHE A 296 3.98 15.49 -14.54
C PHE A 296 2.96 15.13 -13.43
N ALA A 297 3.40 15.19 -12.18
CA ALA A 297 2.53 15.03 -11.02
C ALA A 297 2.81 16.12 -9.99
N TYR A 298 1.73 16.55 -9.35
CA TYR A 298 1.71 17.50 -8.25
C TYR A 298 0.81 16.93 -7.16
N ARG A 299 1.26 16.96 -5.91
CA ARG A 299 0.47 16.56 -4.76
C ARG A 299 0.77 17.46 -3.57
N ASP A 300 -0.27 18.12 -3.08
CA ASP A 300 -0.30 18.90 -1.85
C ASP A 300 -1.10 18.14 -0.80
N SER A 301 -0.57 18.00 0.41
CA SER A 301 -1.24 17.25 1.46
C SER A 301 -0.91 17.78 2.85
N SER A 302 -1.85 17.63 3.78
CA SER A 302 -1.70 18.05 5.17
C SER A 302 -2.20 16.97 6.14
N PHE A 303 -1.64 16.99 7.34
CA PHE A 303 -2.10 16.22 8.48
C PHE A 303 -2.09 17.09 9.73
N GLU A 304 -3.29 17.40 10.23
CA GLU A 304 -3.42 18.28 11.39
C GLU A 304 -4.37 17.72 12.45
N GLY A 305 -4.17 18.13 13.69
CA GLY A 305 -5.06 17.81 14.81
C GLY A 305 -4.35 17.68 16.15
N VAL A 306 -5.14 17.42 17.16
CA VAL A 306 -4.70 17.21 18.54
C VAL A 306 -5.10 15.83 19.01
N SER A 307 -4.22 15.13 19.72
CA SER A 307 -4.53 13.85 20.34
C SER A 307 -3.96 13.73 21.74
N SER A 308 -4.67 12.99 22.57
CA SER A 308 -4.21 12.50 23.86
C SER A 308 -3.84 11.02 23.70
N ASP A 309 -2.55 10.77 23.67
CA ASP A 309 -2.02 9.43 23.44
C ASP A 309 -1.59 8.80 24.77
N THR A 310 -1.76 7.48 24.95
CA THR A 310 -1.18 6.75 26.07
C THR A 310 0.33 7.01 26.12
N GLU A 311 0.85 7.39 27.29
CA GLU A 311 2.28 7.58 27.51
C GLU A 311 3.00 6.24 27.49
N LEU A 312 4.09 6.12 26.75
CA LEU A 312 4.83 4.87 26.60
C LEU A 312 6.02 4.73 27.55
N SER A 313 6.63 5.84 27.97
CA SER A 313 7.86 5.79 28.77
C SER A 313 7.59 5.30 30.19
N ASP A 314 8.29 4.26 30.62
CA ASP A 314 8.16 3.63 31.94
C ASP A 314 8.27 4.63 33.11
N GLY A 315 9.18 5.61 33.00
CA GLY A 315 9.36 6.64 34.03
C GLY A 315 8.25 7.69 34.12
N ARG A 316 7.24 7.63 33.21
CA ARG A 316 6.06 8.52 33.18
C ARG A 316 4.75 7.74 33.25
N GLN A 317 4.77 6.46 32.92
CA GLN A 317 3.58 5.62 32.88
C GLN A 317 3.27 5.04 34.27
N LEU A 318 2.06 5.31 34.75
CA LEU A 318 1.61 4.88 36.09
C LEU A 318 0.91 3.53 36.11
N ILE A 319 0.42 3.05 34.94
CA ILE A 319 -0.34 1.78 34.85
C ILE A 319 0.42 0.58 35.40
N TYR A 320 1.75 0.61 35.37
CA TYR A 320 2.60 -0.46 35.88
C TYR A 320 2.65 -0.53 37.42
N THR A 321 2.28 0.56 38.11
CA THR A 321 2.28 0.66 39.56
C THR A 321 0.87 0.78 40.15
N ASP A 322 -0.06 1.34 39.37
CA ASP A 322 -1.47 1.49 39.73
C ASP A 322 -2.34 1.24 38.46
N ALA A 323 -2.98 0.08 38.42
CA ALA A 323 -3.82 -0.34 37.30
C ALA A 323 -5.06 0.56 37.06
N SER A 324 -5.35 1.51 37.93
CA SER A 324 -6.39 2.52 37.75
C SER A 324 -5.90 3.81 37.07
N LEU A 325 -4.61 3.94 36.78
CA LEU A 325 -3.98 5.17 36.27
C LEU A 325 -3.21 4.90 34.96
N LEU A 326 -3.86 5.11 33.84
CA LEU A 326 -3.22 5.10 32.53
C LEU A 326 -2.78 6.53 32.20
N SER A 327 -1.47 6.78 32.28
CA SER A 327 -0.91 8.11 32.00
C SER A 327 -1.00 8.45 30.52
N ARG A 328 -1.29 9.71 30.20
CA ARG A 328 -1.40 10.24 28.84
C ARG A 328 -0.41 11.36 28.60
N GLN A 329 -0.04 11.53 27.35
CA GLN A 329 0.61 12.70 26.78
C GLN A 329 -0.35 13.40 25.82
N ARG A 330 -0.19 14.69 25.60
CA ARG A 330 -0.99 15.42 24.62
C ARG A 330 -0.12 15.96 23.52
N ARG A 331 -0.52 15.71 22.27
CA ARG A 331 0.23 16.05 21.07
C ARG A 331 -0.61 16.90 20.14
N ALA A 332 -0.02 17.94 19.55
CA ALA A 332 -0.61 18.68 18.45
C ALA A 332 0.31 18.60 17.23
N ARG A 333 -0.28 18.38 16.07
CA ARG A 333 0.39 18.23 14.79
C ARG A 333 -0.20 19.19 13.79
N ASP A 334 0.68 19.84 13.04
CA ASP A 334 0.36 20.62 11.84
C ASP A 334 1.48 20.32 10.85
N TYR A 335 1.23 19.37 9.98
CA TYR A 335 2.20 18.84 9.03
C TYR A 335 1.71 19.10 7.62
N GLN A 336 2.59 19.60 6.76
CA GLN A 336 2.29 19.86 5.36
C GLN A 336 3.35 19.19 4.48
N ALA A 337 2.95 18.73 3.30
CA ALA A 337 3.86 18.14 2.34
C ALA A 337 3.43 18.48 0.92
N LEU A 338 4.42 18.85 0.08
CA LEU A 338 4.25 19.15 -1.33
C LEU A 338 5.21 18.29 -2.16
N ASP A 339 4.67 17.42 -3.01
CA ASP A 339 5.45 16.60 -3.96
C ASP A 339 5.18 17.08 -5.40
N VAL A 340 6.24 17.42 -6.10
CA VAL A 340 6.21 17.77 -7.53
C VAL A 340 7.17 16.87 -8.27
N SER A 341 6.69 16.12 -9.25
CA SER A 341 7.54 15.21 -10.01
C SER A 341 7.26 15.27 -11.51
N ALA A 342 8.30 15.02 -12.30
CA ALA A 342 8.24 14.96 -13.74
C ALA A 342 9.10 13.82 -14.28
N ARG A 343 8.68 13.21 -15.40
CA ARG A 343 9.45 12.17 -16.06
C ARG A 343 9.28 12.21 -17.58
N ILE A 344 10.31 11.75 -18.27
CA ILE A 344 10.28 11.50 -19.70
C ILE A 344 10.86 10.12 -19.96
N GLU A 345 10.17 9.29 -20.71
CA GLU A 345 10.54 7.93 -21.05
C GLU A 345 10.44 7.70 -22.54
N LEU A 346 11.42 7.02 -23.08
CA LEU A 346 11.41 6.44 -24.42
C LEU A 346 11.41 4.93 -24.31
N SER A 347 10.42 4.27 -24.84
CA SER A 347 10.33 2.80 -24.84
C SER A 347 10.08 2.30 -26.27
N GLY A 348 10.65 1.13 -26.59
CA GLY A 348 10.44 0.55 -27.90
C GLY A 348 11.16 -0.76 -28.11
N GLU A 349 11.00 -1.29 -29.30
CA GLU A 349 11.58 -2.55 -29.73
C GLU A 349 12.55 -2.32 -30.90
N ILE A 350 13.65 -3.09 -30.90
CA ILE A 350 14.61 -3.13 -32.02
C ILE A 350 15.14 -4.55 -32.19
N GLU A 351 15.27 -4.99 -33.43
CA GLU A 351 15.93 -6.25 -33.76
C GLU A 351 17.38 -5.98 -34.21
N LEU A 352 18.34 -6.60 -33.52
CA LEU A 352 19.75 -6.57 -33.87
C LEU A 352 20.19 -7.98 -34.28
N GLY A 353 20.26 -8.21 -35.58
CA GLY A 353 20.45 -9.55 -36.14
C GLY A 353 19.20 -10.41 -35.95
N SER A 354 19.31 -11.46 -35.14
CA SER A 354 18.18 -12.34 -34.77
C SER A 354 17.73 -12.15 -33.31
N VAL A 355 18.22 -11.10 -32.66
CA VAL A 355 17.96 -10.83 -31.25
C VAL A 355 17.04 -9.62 -31.12
N LYS A 356 15.92 -9.82 -30.46
CA LYS A 356 14.96 -8.76 -30.17
C LYS A 356 15.31 -8.10 -28.84
N HIS A 357 15.26 -6.78 -28.80
CA HIS A 357 15.53 -5.96 -27.65
C HIS A 357 14.31 -5.09 -27.35
N ASN A 358 13.77 -5.18 -26.13
CA ASN A 358 12.76 -4.26 -25.62
C ASN A 358 13.47 -3.27 -24.69
N ILE A 359 13.58 -2.03 -25.18
CA ILE A 359 14.40 -0.99 -24.55
C ILE A 359 13.49 0.03 -23.87
N LEU A 360 13.88 0.43 -22.67
CA LEU A 360 13.36 1.59 -21.95
C LEU A 360 14.53 2.46 -21.51
N VAL A 361 14.45 3.78 -21.81
CA VAL A 361 15.37 4.78 -21.28
C VAL A 361 14.54 5.92 -20.74
N GLY A 362 14.89 6.43 -19.57
CA GLY A 362 14.14 7.51 -18.95
C GLY A 362 14.98 8.41 -18.06
N VAL A 363 14.39 9.55 -17.78
CA VAL A 363 14.85 10.51 -16.78
C VAL A 363 13.64 10.96 -15.97
N ASP A 364 13.80 11.05 -14.67
CA ASP A 364 12.81 11.63 -13.76
C ASP A 364 13.46 12.61 -12.78
N HIS A 365 12.64 13.52 -12.30
CA HIS A 365 13.02 14.49 -11.28
C HIS A 365 11.85 14.69 -10.32
N TYR A 366 12.17 14.90 -9.04
CA TYR A 366 11.19 15.33 -8.05
C TYR A 366 11.72 16.40 -7.14
N ASN A 367 10.80 17.17 -6.56
CA ASN A 367 11.01 18.08 -5.42
C ASN A 367 9.92 17.77 -4.40
N PHE A 368 10.34 17.47 -3.18
CA PHE A 368 9.44 17.11 -2.09
C PHE A 368 9.74 17.98 -0.88
N ASP A 369 8.79 18.84 -0.52
CA ASP A 369 8.87 19.74 0.63
C ASP A 369 8.03 19.17 1.77
N ILE A 370 8.53 19.23 3.00
CA ILE A 370 7.87 18.77 4.22
C ILE A 370 8.02 19.83 5.30
N ASP A 371 6.90 20.36 5.81
CA ASP A 371 6.87 21.25 6.95
C ASP A 371 6.27 20.53 8.16
N THR A 372 6.97 20.59 9.29
CA THR A 372 6.57 19.91 10.53
C THR A 372 6.48 20.89 11.68
N ASP A 373 5.26 21.17 12.17
CA ASP A 373 5.02 21.82 13.48
C ASP A 373 4.46 20.76 14.43
N TYR A 374 5.30 20.30 15.36
CA TYR A 374 4.94 19.31 16.36
C TYR A 374 5.07 19.85 17.77
N LYS A 375 3.98 19.77 18.52
CA LYS A 375 3.92 20.15 19.93
C LYS A 375 3.56 18.97 20.79
N VAL A 376 4.13 18.88 21.99
CA VAL A 376 3.85 17.80 22.93
C VAL A 376 3.85 18.32 24.36
N TRP A 377 2.92 17.79 25.16
CA TRP A 377 2.96 17.85 26.60
C TRP A 377 3.13 16.47 27.18
N ARG A 378 4.00 16.34 28.15
CA ARG A 378 4.27 15.09 28.89
C ARG A 378 4.54 15.44 30.34
N THR A 379 4.15 14.54 31.27
CA THR A 379 4.55 14.67 32.68
C THR A 379 6.08 14.64 32.83
N ALA A 380 6.61 15.21 33.91
CA ALA A 380 8.03 15.10 34.20
C ALA A 380 8.40 13.65 34.51
N TRP A 381 9.62 13.25 34.13
CA TRP A 381 10.14 11.92 34.40
C TRP A 381 10.19 11.62 35.90
N GLY A 382 9.63 10.48 36.34
CA GLY A 382 9.63 10.05 37.70
C GLY A 382 8.79 10.89 38.68
N SER A 383 7.96 11.82 38.16
CA SER A 383 7.15 12.70 39.06
C SER A 383 6.00 12.03 39.74
N GLY A 384 5.49 10.92 39.22
CA GLY A 384 4.25 10.30 39.70
C GLY A 384 3.02 11.20 39.49
N ASP A 385 3.07 12.15 38.59
CA ASP A 385 1.96 13.11 38.30
C ASP A 385 0.77 12.39 37.69
N THR A 386 -0.38 12.45 38.35
CA THR A 386 -1.63 11.83 37.92
C THR A 386 -2.57 12.80 37.18
N THR A 387 -2.18 14.05 37.00
CA THR A 387 -3.07 15.14 36.55
C THR A 387 -3.74 14.83 35.20
N TYR A 388 -3.04 14.16 34.30
CA TYR A 388 -3.58 13.79 32.99
C TYR A 388 -3.58 12.26 32.77
N SER A 389 -3.88 11.51 33.82
CA SER A 389 -4.10 10.06 33.75
C SER A 389 -5.59 9.75 33.65
N ILE A 390 -5.95 8.67 32.97
CA ILE A 390 -7.34 8.19 32.84
C ILE A 390 -7.47 6.84 33.53
N ASN A 391 -8.63 6.57 34.17
CA ASN A 391 -8.93 5.23 34.65
C ASN A 391 -9.40 4.36 33.47
N PRO A 392 -8.64 3.35 33.06
CA PRO A 392 -8.98 2.56 31.88
C PRO A 392 -10.26 1.72 32.02
N ASN A 393 -10.66 1.41 33.28
CA ASN A 393 -11.88 0.64 33.56
C ASN A 393 -13.12 1.52 33.68
N ASN A 394 -12.95 2.84 33.87
CA ASN A 394 -14.02 3.81 33.96
C ASN A 394 -13.51 5.15 33.43
N PRO A 395 -13.35 5.32 32.10
CA PRO A 395 -12.77 6.52 31.50
C PRO A 395 -13.55 7.78 31.87
N ASP A 396 -12.83 8.76 32.43
CA ASP A 396 -13.36 10.10 32.71
C ASP A 396 -12.59 11.12 31.87
N TYR A 397 -13.30 11.90 31.07
CA TYR A 397 -12.74 12.91 30.16
C TYR A 397 -12.87 14.34 30.69
N THR A 398 -13.07 14.51 32.01
CA THR A 398 -13.28 15.84 32.64
C THR A 398 -11.99 16.51 33.10
N GLN A 399 -10.83 15.81 33.06
CA GLN A 399 -9.54 16.38 33.47
C GLN A 399 -9.19 17.63 32.64
N THR A 400 -8.50 18.58 33.26
CA THR A 400 -7.96 19.73 32.53
C THR A 400 -6.97 19.26 31.47
N GLN A 401 -7.22 19.62 30.21
CA GLN A 401 -6.30 19.32 29.11
C GLN A 401 -5.05 20.20 29.21
N PRO A 402 -3.86 19.63 29.28
CA PRO A 402 -2.63 20.41 29.30
C PRO A 402 -2.31 20.97 27.92
N GLU A 403 -1.69 22.14 27.85
CA GLU A 403 -1.30 22.76 26.57
C GLU A 403 0.01 22.17 26.05
N PRO A 404 0.03 21.62 24.83
CA PRO A 404 1.25 21.13 24.19
C PRO A 404 2.23 22.28 23.91
N VAL A 405 3.51 22.05 24.15
CA VAL A 405 4.58 23.00 23.86
C VAL A 405 5.41 22.56 22.66
N LEU A 406 5.97 23.52 21.94
CA LEU A 406 6.73 23.27 20.72
C LEU A 406 7.90 22.30 20.97
N LYS A 407 7.88 21.18 20.26
CA LYS A 407 8.92 20.14 20.29
C LYS A 407 9.77 20.15 19.03
N THR A 408 9.15 20.17 17.85
CA THR A 408 9.82 20.17 16.56
C THR A 408 9.19 21.26 15.68
N LEU A 409 10.01 22.02 14.99
CA LEU A 409 9.59 22.95 13.94
C LEU A 409 10.67 22.91 12.85
N THR A 410 10.37 22.20 11.76
CA THR A 410 11.34 21.96 10.68
C THR A 410 10.73 22.21 9.33
N GLU A 411 11.53 22.75 8.42
CA GLU A 411 11.31 22.76 6.98
C GLU A 411 12.33 21.81 6.35
N GLU A 412 11.87 20.89 5.53
CA GLU A 412 12.71 19.92 4.83
C GLU A 412 12.42 19.97 3.34
N ASN A 413 13.46 20.02 2.51
CA ASN A 413 13.37 19.92 1.07
C ASN A 413 14.22 18.76 0.58
N GLN A 414 13.61 17.85 -0.17
CA GLN A 414 14.27 16.73 -0.83
C GLN A 414 14.16 16.88 -2.35
N LYS A 415 15.27 16.70 -3.06
CA LYS A 415 15.32 16.69 -4.53
C LYS A 415 15.97 15.42 -5.02
N GLY A 416 15.46 14.90 -6.13
CA GLY A 416 16.08 13.76 -6.79
C GLY A 416 16.08 13.92 -8.30
N LEU A 417 17.16 13.50 -8.93
CA LEU A 417 17.30 13.36 -10.39
C LEU A 417 17.76 11.93 -10.68
N GLY A 418 16.92 11.16 -11.39
CA GLY A 418 17.22 9.80 -11.78
C GLY A 418 17.38 9.66 -13.29
N ILE A 419 18.39 8.91 -13.73
CA ILE A 419 18.59 8.50 -15.12
C ILE A 419 18.64 6.98 -15.13
N TYR A 420 17.82 6.34 -15.96
CA TYR A 420 17.72 4.89 -15.99
C TYR A 420 17.59 4.33 -17.40
N ALA A 421 18.05 3.10 -17.54
CA ALA A 421 17.90 2.32 -18.76
C ALA A 421 17.62 0.86 -18.42
N GLN A 422 16.77 0.23 -19.21
CA GLN A 422 16.46 -1.19 -19.11
C GLN A 422 16.38 -1.80 -20.49
N ASN A 423 16.81 -3.05 -20.63
CA ASN A 423 16.71 -3.82 -21.84
C ASN A 423 16.30 -5.27 -21.50
N LEU A 424 15.17 -5.71 -22.05
CA LEU A 424 14.81 -7.12 -22.09
C LEU A 424 15.26 -7.68 -23.42
N ILE A 425 16.24 -8.58 -23.38
CA ILE A 425 16.91 -9.17 -24.55
C ILE A 425 16.34 -10.58 -24.77
N GLU A 426 15.69 -10.80 -25.90
CA GLU A 426 15.19 -12.12 -26.30
C GLU A 426 16.27 -12.89 -27.03
N LEU A 427 17.12 -13.62 -26.25
CA LEU A 427 18.25 -14.38 -26.80
C LEU A 427 17.80 -15.51 -27.72
N THR A 428 16.70 -16.17 -27.38
CA THR A 428 16.03 -17.22 -28.16
C THR A 428 14.53 -17.15 -27.90
N GLU A 429 13.72 -17.89 -28.62
CA GLU A 429 12.27 -18.04 -28.34
C GLU A 429 11.96 -18.44 -26.90
N LYS A 430 12.91 -19.13 -26.23
CA LYS A 430 12.73 -19.65 -24.86
C LYS A 430 13.49 -18.89 -23.78
N SER A 431 14.49 -18.11 -24.13
CA SER A 431 15.42 -17.53 -23.15
C SER A 431 15.52 -16.03 -23.31
N LYS A 432 15.24 -15.30 -22.24
CA LYS A 432 15.33 -13.84 -22.18
C LYS A 432 16.21 -13.39 -21.01
N VAL A 433 16.89 -12.29 -21.17
CA VAL A 433 17.72 -11.64 -20.14
C VAL A 433 17.23 -10.20 -19.96
N LEU A 434 16.95 -9.81 -18.73
CA LEU A 434 16.69 -8.44 -18.34
C LEU A 434 17.95 -7.83 -17.75
N VAL A 435 18.34 -6.66 -18.23
CA VAL A 435 19.38 -5.82 -17.64
C VAL A 435 18.80 -4.42 -17.43
N GLY A 436 18.88 -3.93 -16.22
CA GLY A 436 18.48 -2.58 -15.86
C GLY A 436 19.52 -1.90 -15.00
N VAL A 437 19.67 -0.61 -15.17
CA VAL A 437 20.57 0.24 -14.38
C VAL A 437 19.94 1.59 -14.16
N ARG A 438 20.18 2.17 -13.00
CA ARG A 438 19.77 3.54 -12.67
C ARG A 438 20.86 4.24 -11.86
N VAL A 439 20.99 5.54 -12.09
CA VAL A 439 21.81 6.45 -11.28
C VAL A 439 20.89 7.53 -10.76
N ASP A 440 20.90 7.71 -9.46
CA ASP A 440 20.14 8.75 -8.75
C ASP A 440 21.09 9.71 -8.07
N LYS A 441 20.84 11.00 -8.27
CA LYS A 441 21.40 12.07 -7.44
C LYS A 441 20.30 12.53 -6.48
N PHE A 442 20.58 12.46 -5.19
CA PHE A 442 19.69 12.88 -4.11
C PHE A 442 20.29 14.05 -3.35
N GLU A 443 19.49 15.06 -3.06
CA GLU A 443 19.82 16.21 -2.24
C GLU A 443 18.75 16.38 -1.16
N GLN A 444 19.16 16.70 0.07
CA GLN A 444 18.27 16.99 1.19
C GLN A 444 18.78 18.18 1.97
N ASP A 445 17.91 19.14 2.20
CA ASP A 445 18.13 20.30 3.06
C ASP A 445 17.09 20.27 4.19
N ILE A 446 17.55 20.38 5.44
CA ILE A 446 16.70 20.43 6.64
C ILE A 446 17.04 21.70 7.41
N LEU A 447 16.04 22.55 7.67
CA LEU A 447 16.14 23.71 8.52
C LEU A 447 15.35 23.51 9.81
N ASN A 448 16.03 23.46 10.94
CA ASN A 448 15.38 23.45 12.26
C ASN A 448 15.13 24.87 12.71
N LEU A 449 13.89 25.35 12.53
CA LEU A 449 13.49 26.72 12.86
C LEU A 449 13.48 27.02 14.38
N ARG A 450 13.55 25.98 15.22
CA ARG A 450 13.62 26.15 16.68
C ARG A 450 15.04 26.47 17.16
N SER A 451 16.05 25.83 16.55
CA SER A 451 17.47 26.03 16.90
C SER A 451 18.23 26.94 15.90
N ASP A 452 17.59 27.29 14.77
CA ASP A 452 18.21 28.02 13.64
C ASP A 452 19.41 27.24 13.06
N GLU A 453 19.30 25.91 13.05
CA GLU A 453 20.31 25.00 12.51
C GLU A 453 19.90 24.47 11.16
N ALA A 454 20.76 24.59 10.17
CA ALA A 454 20.61 24.02 8.85
C ALA A 454 21.52 22.80 8.66
N GLN A 455 20.99 21.76 8.03
CA GLN A 455 21.71 20.56 7.63
C GLN A 455 21.46 20.31 6.14
N SER A 456 22.48 19.89 5.42
CA SER A 456 22.38 19.57 4.00
C SER A 456 23.19 18.32 3.70
N GLN A 457 22.66 17.49 2.81
CA GLN A 457 23.37 16.32 2.29
C GLN A 457 23.15 16.15 0.79
N GLU A 458 24.10 15.53 0.14
CA GLU A 458 24.04 15.14 -1.27
C GLU A 458 24.66 13.74 -1.42
N GLN A 459 23.98 12.86 -2.14
CA GLN A 459 24.43 11.48 -2.38
C GLN A 459 24.16 11.10 -3.83
N THR A 460 24.91 10.13 -4.35
CA THR A 460 24.70 9.56 -5.67
C THR A 460 24.74 8.04 -5.56
N GLU A 461 23.65 7.41 -6.00
CA GLU A 461 23.46 5.97 -5.89
C GLU A 461 23.35 5.31 -7.26
N PHE A 462 23.90 4.09 -7.36
CA PHE A 462 23.83 3.24 -8.54
C PHE A 462 23.09 1.96 -8.20
N THR A 463 21.96 1.74 -8.86
CA THR A 463 21.10 0.58 -8.60
C THR A 463 20.98 -0.30 -9.84
N PRO A 464 21.63 -1.48 -9.85
CA PRO A 464 21.50 -2.47 -10.91
C PRO A 464 20.32 -3.40 -10.67
N ARG A 465 19.82 -3.98 -11.77
CA ARG A 465 18.96 -5.17 -11.75
C ARG A 465 19.29 -6.10 -12.89
N LEU A 466 19.22 -7.40 -12.61
CA LEU A 466 19.46 -8.46 -13.57
C LEU A 466 18.36 -9.51 -13.45
N GLY A 467 17.95 -10.08 -14.58
CA GLY A 467 16.97 -11.15 -14.59
C GLY A 467 17.21 -12.12 -15.74
N PHE A 468 16.85 -13.35 -15.51
CA PHE A 468 16.83 -14.39 -16.55
C PHE A 468 15.47 -15.08 -16.54
N ILE A 469 14.91 -15.28 -17.72
CA ILE A 469 13.62 -15.93 -17.93
C ILE A 469 13.81 -17.09 -18.88
N TYR A 470 13.23 -18.22 -18.53
CA TYR A 470 13.16 -19.39 -19.38
C TYR A 470 11.71 -19.81 -19.60
N ASN A 471 11.23 -19.65 -20.82
CA ASN A 471 9.91 -20.12 -21.24
C ASN A 471 9.97 -21.65 -21.41
N ALA A 472 9.58 -22.40 -20.39
CA ALA A 472 9.54 -23.86 -20.46
C ALA A 472 8.54 -24.33 -21.52
N ASN A 473 7.42 -23.63 -21.64
CA ASN A 473 6.43 -23.70 -22.71
C ASN A 473 5.61 -22.39 -22.73
N ASP A 474 4.60 -22.29 -23.59
CA ASP A 474 3.78 -21.10 -23.77
C ASP A 474 2.96 -20.70 -22.52
N LYS A 475 2.85 -21.59 -21.54
CA LYS A 475 2.04 -21.41 -20.33
C LYS A 475 2.88 -21.34 -19.04
N VAL A 476 4.17 -21.67 -19.08
CA VAL A 476 5.03 -21.78 -17.88
C VAL A 476 6.37 -21.08 -18.11
N ASN A 477 6.66 -20.11 -17.28
CA ASN A 477 7.92 -19.36 -17.26
C ASN A 477 8.65 -19.60 -15.94
N LEU A 478 9.92 -19.95 -16.03
CA LEU A 478 10.85 -19.99 -14.90
C LEU A 478 11.69 -18.72 -14.93
N TYR A 479 12.04 -18.20 -13.77
CA TYR A 479 12.89 -17.01 -13.72
C TYR A 479 13.84 -17.02 -12.53
N THR A 480 14.87 -16.21 -12.63
CA THR A 480 15.69 -15.77 -11.50
C THR A 480 16.04 -14.30 -11.66
N SER A 481 16.18 -13.59 -10.55
CA SER A 481 16.54 -12.19 -10.56
C SER A 481 17.44 -11.79 -9.40
N TYR A 482 18.19 -10.72 -9.63
CA TYR A 482 18.92 -9.96 -8.65
C TYR A 482 18.57 -8.48 -8.81
N ALA A 483 18.27 -7.80 -7.72
CA ALA A 483 17.98 -6.38 -7.72
C ALA A 483 18.53 -5.70 -6.47
N GLU A 484 19.00 -4.48 -6.63
CA GLU A 484 19.39 -3.59 -5.54
C GLU A 484 18.38 -2.46 -5.41
N GLY A 485 18.31 -1.89 -4.21
CA GLY A 485 17.50 -0.73 -3.90
C GLY A 485 18.15 0.12 -2.83
N PHE A 486 17.74 1.37 -2.72
CA PHE A 486 18.24 2.28 -1.72
C PHE A 486 17.14 3.21 -1.19
N ARG A 487 17.36 3.73 0.02
CA ARG A 487 16.60 4.82 0.60
C ARG A 487 17.54 5.72 1.39
N PRO A 488 17.59 7.03 1.11
CA PRO A 488 18.42 7.98 1.88
C PRO A 488 18.04 7.97 3.36
N ASN A 489 19.06 8.02 4.22
CA ASN A 489 18.88 8.21 5.65
C ASN A 489 18.89 9.71 5.97
N PRO A 490 17.94 10.22 6.77
CA PRO A 490 17.92 11.63 7.14
C PRO A 490 18.99 11.97 8.17
N GLY A 491 19.52 13.20 8.10
CA GLY A 491 20.41 13.76 9.10
C GLY A 491 21.89 13.50 8.87
N LEU A 492 22.71 13.84 9.86
CA LEU A 492 24.17 13.80 9.82
C LEU A 492 24.70 13.06 11.05
N ASP A 493 25.87 12.40 10.89
CA ASP A 493 26.60 11.78 11.98
C ASP A 493 27.24 12.83 12.93
N SER A 494 27.90 12.37 13.98
CA SER A 494 28.60 13.23 14.96
C SER A 494 29.71 14.07 14.34
N ASN A 495 30.25 13.71 13.19
CA ASN A 495 31.28 14.40 12.44
C ASN A 495 30.69 15.34 11.36
N ARG A 496 29.36 15.44 11.28
CA ARG A 496 28.61 16.19 10.26
C ARG A 496 28.72 15.61 8.83
N ASN A 497 28.96 14.31 8.69
CA ASN A 497 28.85 13.63 7.42
C ASN A 497 27.41 13.11 7.26
N ALA A 498 26.93 13.07 6.01
CA ALA A 498 25.68 12.39 5.68
C ALA A 498 25.76 10.92 6.09
N PHE A 499 24.67 10.39 6.61
CA PHE A 499 24.56 8.94 6.82
C PHE A 499 24.58 8.20 5.49
N GLU A 500 25.22 7.03 5.45
CA GLU A 500 25.09 6.11 4.33
C GLU A 500 23.60 5.77 4.13
N PRO A 501 23.12 5.68 2.88
CA PRO A 501 21.74 5.32 2.62
C PRO A 501 21.46 3.88 3.07
N GLU A 502 20.21 3.59 3.42
CA GLU A 502 19.78 2.21 3.51
C GLU A 502 19.95 1.56 2.13
N GLU A 503 20.59 0.40 2.08
CA GLU A 503 20.74 -0.41 0.88
C GLU A 503 19.97 -1.72 1.04
N THR A 504 19.39 -2.20 -0.04
CA THR A 504 18.75 -3.52 -0.09
C THR A 504 19.30 -4.31 -1.26
N LYS A 505 19.60 -5.58 -1.02
CA LYS A 505 19.97 -6.56 -2.03
C LYS A 505 18.99 -7.72 -1.95
N SER A 506 18.47 -8.14 -3.09
CA SER A 506 17.51 -9.25 -3.15
C SER A 506 17.84 -10.18 -4.29
N PHE A 507 17.80 -11.46 -3.99
CA PHE A 507 17.87 -12.56 -4.95
C PHE A 507 16.54 -13.33 -4.94
N GLU A 508 16.03 -13.69 -6.12
CA GLU A 508 14.77 -14.41 -6.26
C GLU A 508 14.87 -15.48 -7.35
N ILE A 509 14.22 -16.61 -7.12
CA ILE A 509 13.97 -17.64 -8.13
C ILE A 509 12.50 -18.04 -8.06
N GLY A 510 11.85 -18.19 -9.22
CA GLY A 510 10.44 -18.52 -9.22
C GLY A 510 9.95 -19.13 -10.52
N ALA A 511 8.66 -19.43 -10.49
CA ALA A 511 7.91 -19.89 -11.65
C ALA A 511 6.57 -19.15 -11.71
N LYS A 512 6.15 -18.82 -12.93
CA LYS A 512 4.83 -18.27 -13.23
C LYS A 512 4.16 -19.14 -14.27
N TRP A 513 2.87 -19.35 -14.11
CA TRP A 513 2.09 -20.11 -15.07
C TRP A 513 0.72 -19.46 -15.29
N GLN A 514 0.22 -19.59 -16.52
CA GLN A 514 -1.07 -19.02 -16.91
C GLN A 514 -1.85 -20.01 -17.80
N GLY A 515 -3.10 -20.29 -17.44
CA GLY A 515 -3.98 -21.16 -18.22
C GLY A 515 -3.46 -22.60 -18.36
N VAL A 516 -2.67 -23.10 -17.42
CA VAL A 516 -2.24 -24.52 -17.43
C VAL A 516 -3.47 -25.41 -17.28
N ALA A 517 -3.61 -26.40 -18.17
CA ALA A 517 -4.83 -27.21 -18.31
C ALA A 517 -6.11 -26.36 -18.47
N ASP A 518 -5.98 -25.17 -19.07
CA ASP A 518 -7.00 -24.16 -19.33
C ASP A 518 -7.73 -23.61 -18.08
N ARG A 519 -7.23 -23.90 -16.88
CA ARG A 519 -7.89 -23.58 -15.61
C ARG A 519 -6.98 -23.00 -14.53
N PHE A 520 -5.67 -23.30 -14.56
CA PHE A 520 -4.75 -22.96 -13.47
C PHE A 520 -3.85 -21.80 -13.84
N SER A 521 -3.87 -20.74 -13.06
CA SER A 521 -2.93 -19.62 -13.16
C SER A 521 -2.32 -19.32 -11.78
N GLY A 522 -1.06 -18.95 -11.72
CA GLY A 522 -0.41 -18.68 -10.46
C GLY A 522 1.09 -18.45 -10.53
N SER A 523 1.70 -18.37 -9.37
CA SER A 523 3.13 -18.16 -9.21
C SER A 523 3.66 -18.84 -7.95
N ILE A 524 4.94 -19.11 -7.95
CA ILE A 524 5.73 -19.47 -6.78
C ILE A 524 7.05 -18.73 -6.85
N ALA A 525 7.51 -18.17 -5.73
CA ALA A 525 8.79 -17.50 -5.61
C ALA A 525 9.50 -17.91 -4.31
N LEU A 526 10.80 -18.08 -4.39
CA LEU A 526 11.73 -18.18 -3.27
C LEU A 526 12.58 -16.92 -3.29
N PHE A 527 12.70 -16.24 -2.17
CA PHE A 527 13.46 -15.01 -2.07
C PHE A 527 14.44 -15.02 -0.88
N ASP A 528 15.52 -14.28 -1.04
CA ASP A 528 16.49 -13.94 -0.02
C ASP A 528 16.86 -12.46 -0.19
N ALA A 529 16.70 -11.68 0.87
CA ALA A 529 16.90 -10.25 0.83
C ALA A 529 17.59 -9.76 2.12
N GLN A 530 18.47 -8.78 1.98
CA GLN A 530 19.19 -8.14 3.06
C GLN A 530 19.04 -6.63 2.95
N LYS A 531 18.78 -5.96 4.08
CA LYS A 531 18.80 -4.49 4.19
C LYS A 531 19.88 -4.10 5.19
N THR A 532 20.73 -3.15 4.81
CA THR A 532 21.87 -2.64 5.58
C THR A 532 21.73 -1.14 5.83
N ASN A 533 22.63 -0.59 6.65
CA ASN A 533 22.72 0.83 6.97
C ASN A 533 21.46 1.43 7.61
N MET A 534 20.67 0.63 8.33
CA MET A 534 19.55 1.15 9.09
C MET A 534 20.05 2.04 10.23
N LEU A 535 19.33 3.15 10.48
CA LEU A 535 19.65 4.01 11.63
C LEU A 535 19.40 3.28 12.95
N THR A 536 20.42 3.26 13.78
CA THR A 536 20.40 2.72 15.15
C THR A 536 20.96 3.74 16.12
N ALA A 537 20.76 3.57 17.42
CA ALA A 537 21.39 4.40 18.43
C ALA A 537 22.87 4.01 18.63
N GLU A 538 23.76 4.99 18.73
CA GLU A 538 25.14 4.76 19.12
C GLU A 538 25.23 4.72 20.64
N PRO A 539 25.74 3.60 21.25
CA PRO A 539 25.64 3.37 22.69
C PRO A 539 26.36 4.42 23.55
N ASP A 540 27.50 4.94 23.05
CA ASP A 540 28.38 5.79 23.86
C ASP A 540 27.99 7.27 23.86
N ILE A 541 27.29 7.74 22.83
CA ILE A 541 26.98 9.17 22.65
C ILE A 541 25.50 9.48 22.45
N GLY A 542 24.64 8.46 22.33
CA GLY A 542 23.20 8.65 22.17
C GLY A 542 22.78 9.29 20.85
N LEU A 543 23.66 9.30 19.85
CA LEU A 543 23.39 9.75 18.50
C LEU A 543 23.00 8.57 17.60
N SER A 544 22.34 8.85 16.48
CA SER A 544 22.08 7.83 15.46
C SER A 544 23.36 7.44 14.71
N ALA A 545 23.44 6.17 14.34
CA ALA A 545 24.50 5.61 13.50
C ALA A 545 23.88 4.64 12.47
N THR A 546 24.55 4.47 11.32
CA THR A 546 24.11 3.55 10.25
C THR A 546 24.76 2.18 10.39
N LEU A 547 24.33 1.36 11.35
CA LEU A 547 24.94 0.06 11.63
C LEU A 547 23.97 -1.10 11.65
N GLY A 548 22.65 -0.83 11.53
CA GLY A 548 21.62 -1.87 11.59
C GLY A 548 21.53 -2.67 10.31
N GLU A 549 21.40 -3.99 10.45
CA GLU A 549 21.14 -4.91 9.35
C GLU A 549 19.95 -5.81 9.67
N VAL A 550 19.13 -6.08 8.65
CA VAL A 550 18.05 -7.04 8.72
C VAL A 550 18.09 -7.97 7.51
N GLU A 551 17.71 -9.21 7.70
CA GLU A 551 17.58 -10.21 6.65
C GLU A 551 16.16 -10.74 6.58
N SER A 552 15.70 -11.10 5.39
CA SER A 552 14.41 -11.70 5.15
C SER A 552 14.50 -12.74 4.05
N GLN A 553 14.03 -13.96 4.34
CA GLN A 553 13.97 -15.04 3.37
C GLN A 553 12.61 -15.74 3.45
N GLY A 554 12.17 -16.32 2.33
CA GLY A 554 10.88 -16.96 2.35
C GLY A 554 10.45 -17.60 1.04
N ILE A 555 9.19 -18.05 1.08
CA ILE A 555 8.47 -18.62 -0.05
C ILE A 555 7.10 -17.95 -0.17
N GLU A 556 6.72 -17.63 -1.37
CA GLU A 556 5.42 -17.09 -1.73
C GLU A 556 4.76 -17.99 -2.76
N PHE A 557 3.46 -18.20 -2.62
CA PHE A 557 2.67 -19.03 -3.53
C PHE A 557 1.31 -18.39 -3.78
N GLN A 558 0.91 -18.34 -5.04
CA GLN A 558 -0.43 -17.93 -5.45
C GLN A 558 -0.99 -18.90 -6.48
N LEU A 559 -2.28 -19.16 -6.40
CA LEU A 559 -3.02 -20.01 -7.33
C LEU A 559 -4.44 -19.47 -7.49
N THR A 560 -4.87 -19.28 -8.73
CA THR A 560 -6.28 -19.10 -9.09
C THR A 560 -6.69 -20.21 -10.03
N THR A 561 -7.82 -20.84 -9.76
CA THR A 561 -8.32 -21.95 -10.58
C THR A 561 -9.83 -22.02 -10.61
N GLU A 562 -10.37 -22.41 -11.76
CA GLU A 562 -11.76 -22.82 -11.91
C GLU A 562 -11.89 -24.29 -11.49
N LEU A 563 -12.47 -24.56 -10.32
CA LEU A 563 -12.78 -25.91 -9.88
C LEU A 563 -13.87 -26.55 -10.74
N THR A 564 -14.89 -25.76 -11.06
CA THR A 564 -15.96 -26.06 -12.02
C THR A 564 -16.25 -24.80 -12.85
N ASP A 565 -17.10 -24.90 -13.86
CA ASP A 565 -17.52 -23.74 -14.66
C ASP A 565 -18.24 -22.66 -13.81
N GLU A 566 -18.72 -23.01 -12.61
CA GLU A 566 -19.40 -22.10 -11.68
C GLU A 566 -18.58 -21.76 -10.43
N THR A 567 -17.42 -22.40 -10.22
CA THR A 567 -16.70 -22.28 -8.93
C THR A 567 -15.24 -21.89 -9.15
N VAL A 568 -14.86 -20.76 -8.61
CA VAL A 568 -13.48 -20.23 -8.63
C VAL A 568 -12.89 -20.34 -7.24
N LEU A 569 -11.65 -20.83 -7.16
CA LEU A 569 -10.83 -20.88 -5.96
C LEU A 569 -9.60 -20.01 -6.17
N ALA A 570 -9.33 -19.11 -5.22
CA ALA A 570 -8.07 -18.39 -5.12
C ALA A 570 -7.37 -18.77 -3.81
N LEU A 571 -6.05 -18.99 -3.90
CA LEU A 571 -5.17 -19.33 -2.78
C LEU A 571 -3.97 -18.40 -2.82
N ALA A 572 -3.59 -17.86 -1.66
CA ALA A 572 -2.35 -17.15 -1.50
C ALA A 572 -1.71 -17.54 -0.16
N TYR A 573 -0.40 -17.75 -0.16
CA TYR A 573 0.34 -18.14 1.04
C TYR A 573 1.75 -17.57 1.00
N ALA A 574 2.24 -17.09 2.15
CA ALA A 574 3.63 -16.74 2.36
C ALA A 574 4.18 -17.35 3.65
N TYR A 575 5.41 -17.81 3.56
CA TYR A 575 6.31 -17.99 4.69
C TYR A 575 7.40 -16.92 4.60
N THR A 576 7.61 -16.15 5.69
CA THR A 576 8.59 -15.06 5.75
C THR A 576 9.35 -15.14 7.07
N ASP A 577 10.64 -15.46 7.02
CA ASP A 577 11.56 -15.38 8.16
C ASP A 577 12.34 -14.06 8.05
N ALA A 578 11.90 -13.04 8.82
CA ALA A 578 12.48 -11.71 8.81
C ALA A 578 13.01 -11.33 10.21
N LYS A 579 14.30 -11.00 10.29
CA LYS A 579 15.01 -10.79 11.56
C LYS A 579 16.21 -9.86 11.45
N THR A 580 16.69 -9.38 12.60
CA THR A 580 17.94 -8.63 12.68
C THR A 580 19.14 -9.52 12.32
N ALA A 581 20.04 -9.02 11.49
CA ALA A 581 21.25 -9.75 11.05
C ALA A 581 22.48 -9.45 11.93
N ASN A 582 22.43 -8.41 12.75
CA ASN A 582 23.42 -8.05 13.75
C ASN A 582 22.76 -7.57 15.04
N ASP A 583 23.56 -7.38 16.10
CA ASP A 583 23.10 -6.71 17.32
C ASP A 583 22.93 -5.22 17.03
N VAL A 584 21.79 -4.65 17.39
CA VAL A 584 21.47 -3.23 17.17
C VAL A 584 20.93 -2.61 18.47
N ILE A 585 20.90 -1.28 18.52
CA ILE A 585 20.25 -0.56 19.61
C ILE A 585 19.05 0.19 19.01
N ASN A 586 17.88 0.00 19.58
CA ASN A 586 16.69 0.73 19.15
C ASN A 586 16.92 2.24 19.30
N ALA A 587 16.74 2.98 18.21
CA ALA A 587 17.03 4.41 18.18
C ALA A 587 16.11 5.25 19.07
N ASP A 588 14.86 4.83 19.28
CA ASP A 588 13.86 5.54 20.08
C ASP A 588 14.04 5.36 21.58
N TRP A 589 14.46 4.14 22.00
CA TRP A 589 14.46 3.74 23.41
C TRP A 589 15.85 3.45 23.99
N GLY A 590 16.88 3.32 23.13
CA GLY A 590 18.22 2.94 23.57
C GLY A 590 18.32 1.51 24.10
N VAL A 591 17.40 0.63 23.72
CA VAL A 591 17.32 -0.77 24.20
C VAL A 591 18.05 -1.68 23.22
N PRO A 592 18.95 -2.58 23.70
CA PRO A 592 19.61 -3.55 22.83
C PRO A 592 18.62 -4.55 22.23
N ILE A 593 18.74 -4.78 20.93
CA ILE A 593 18.01 -5.78 20.14
C ILE A 593 19.05 -6.79 19.64
N PRO A 594 19.06 -8.02 20.14
CA PRO A 594 20.02 -9.03 19.74
C PRO A 594 19.84 -9.45 18.28
N LYS A 595 20.93 -9.88 17.64
CA LYS A 595 20.89 -10.60 16.37
C LYS A 595 19.89 -11.76 16.41
N GLY A 596 19.11 -11.93 15.35
CA GLY A 596 18.09 -12.96 15.23
C GLY A 596 16.73 -12.58 15.85
N SER A 597 16.57 -11.34 16.33
CA SER A 597 15.26 -10.84 16.80
C SER A 597 14.30 -10.70 15.63
N ARG A 598 13.04 -11.16 15.80
CA ARG A 598 11.97 -11.01 14.80
C ARG A 598 11.67 -9.53 14.55
N LEU A 599 11.26 -9.21 13.33
CA LEU A 599 10.77 -7.87 13.02
C LEU A 599 9.32 -7.69 13.50
N ILE A 600 8.99 -6.48 13.93
CA ILE A 600 7.68 -6.15 14.50
C ILE A 600 6.55 -6.34 13.48
N ASN A 601 5.42 -6.87 13.93
CA ASN A 601 4.20 -7.14 13.15
C ASN A 601 4.37 -8.13 11.98
N VAL A 602 5.53 -8.73 11.80
CA VAL A 602 5.78 -9.71 10.73
C VAL A 602 5.44 -11.11 11.23
N ALA A 603 4.42 -11.72 10.63
CA ALA A 603 4.07 -13.11 10.89
C ALA A 603 4.87 -14.03 9.97
N ASP A 604 5.37 -15.16 10.52
CA ASP A 604 6.10 -16.14 9.72
C ASP A 604 5.20 -16.82 8.68
N HIS A 605 3.92 -16.96 8.97
CA HIS A 605 2.95 -17.63 8.10
C HIS A 605 1.71 -16.77 7.89
N ILE A 606 1.38 -16.50 6.64
CA ILE A 606 0.15 -15.81 6.24
C ILE A 606 -0.50 -16.60 5.12
N GLY A 607 -1.82 -16.75 5.18
CA GLY A 607 -2.58 -17.45 4.16
C GLY A 607 -3.93 -16.81 3.89
N HIS A 608 -4.32 -16.82 2.62
CA HIS A 608 -5.61 -16.36 2.15
C HIS A 608 -6.24 -17.42 1.24
N VAL A 609 -7.51 -17.74 1.48
CA VAL A 609 -8.28 -18.67 0.65
C VAL A 609 -9.61 -18.01 0.34
N SER A 610 -9.94 -17.86 -0.94
CA SER A 610 -11.23 -17.34 -1.41
C SER A 610 -11.90 -18.36 -2.30
N LEU A 611 -13.16 -18.66 -2.01
CA LEU A 611 -14.01 -19.53 -2.82
C LEU A 611 -15.24 -18.74 -3.26
N LYS A 612 -15.50 -18.70 -4.57
CA LYS A 612 -16.64 -18.03 -5.16
C LYS A 612 -17.44 -19.03 -6.02
N HIS A 613 -18.72 -19.15 -5.73
CA HIS A 613 -19.63 -20.04 -6.46
C HIS A 613 -20.77 -19.25 -7.10
N TYR A 614 -20.82 -19.27 -8.43
CA TYR A 614 -21.89 -18.67 -9.22
C TYR A 614 -23.08 -19.62 -9.28
N THR A 615 -24.28 -19.11 -9.08
CA THR A 615 -25.50 -19.89 -8.98
C THR A 615 -26.71 -19.06 -9.39
N THR A 616 -27.90 -19.66 -9.29
CA THR A 616 -29.16 -18.96 -9.50
C THR A 616 -29.99 -19.02 -8.22
N LEU A 617 -30.23 -17.86 -7.61
CA LEU A 617 -31.09 -17.72 -6.44
C LEU A 617 -32.41 -17.04 -6.86
N LEU A 618 -33.53 -17.58 -6.51
CA LEU A 618 -34.87 -17.05 -6.86
C LEU A 618 -35.07 -16.76 -8.37
N GLY A 619 -34.38 -17.54 -9.24
CA GLY A 619 -34.39 -17.30 -10.67
C GLY A 619 -33.51 -16.16 -11.17
N LYS A 620 -32.61 -15.62 -10.34
CA LYS A 620 -31.69 -14.53 -10.64
C LYS A 620 -30.26 -14.99 -10.58
N GLU A 621 -29.41 -14.43 -11.44
CA GLU A 621 -27.97 -14.66 -11.38
C GLU A 621 -27.44 -14.18 -10.04
N SER A 622 -26.57 -14.97 -9.43
CA SER A 622 -26.13 -14.77 -8.06
C SER A 622 -24.74 -15.37 -7.86
N TYR A 623 -24.03 -14.91 -6.85
CA TYR A 623 -22.88 -15.64 -6.34
C TYR A 623 -22.89 -15.74 -4.83
N LEU A 624 -22.21 -16.76 -4.32
CA LEU A 624 -21.89 -16.95 -2.92
C LEU A 624 -20.37 -16.98 -2.79
N GLY A 625 -19.83 -16.20 -1.86
CA GLY A 625 -18.41 -16.10 -1.57
C GLY A 625 -18.10 -16.51 -0.13
N ALA A 626 -16.97 -17.14 0.07
CA ALA A 626 -16.39 -17.41 1.38
C ALA A 626 -14.88 -17.19 1.35
N THR A 627 -14.36 -16.45 2.32
CA THR A 627 -12.94 -16.12 2.43
C THR A 627 -12.42 -16.54 3.80
N VAL A 628 -11.24 -17.11 3.84
CA VAL A 628 -10.52 -17.46 5.07
C VAL A 628 -9.16 -16.80 5.05
N ASN A 629 -8.90 -15.95 6.05
CA ASN A 629 -7.63 -15.26 6.26
C ASN A 629 -6.96 -15.81 7.50
N TYR A 630 -5.71 -16.27 7.40
CA TYR A 630 -4.88 -16.71 8.51
C TYR A 630 -3.64 -15.82 8.64
N VAL A 631 -3.37 -15.36 9.84
CA VAL A 631 -2.15 -14.62 10.19
C VAL A 631 -1.53 -15.29 11.41
N GLY A 632 -0.26 -15.69 11.30
CA GLY A 632 0.51 -16.32 12.37
C GLY A 632 0.77 -15.39 13.56
N ASP A 633 1.34 -15.93 14.61
CA ASP A 633 1.84 -15.12 15.72
C ASP A 633 3.01 -14.22 15.27
N ARG A 634 3.16 -13.06 15.89
CA ARG A 634 4.15 -12.07 15.49
C ARG A 634 4.60 -11.19 16.64
N LEU A 635 5.82 -10.68 16.55
CA LEU A 635 6.34 -9.74 17.54
C LEU A 635 5.49 -8.47 17.56
N GLY A 636 5.04 -8.03 18.72
CA GLY A 636 4.21 -6.84 18.90
C GLY A 636 4.96 -5.62 19.44
N GLU A 637 6.20 -5.79 19.91
CA GLU A 637 7.03 -4.71 20.43
C GLU A 637 8.51 -5.03 20.20
N THR A 638 9.22 -4.15 19.53
CA THR A 638 10.63 -4.37 19.16
C THR A 638 11.54 -4.53 20.36
N THR A 639 11.21 -3.90 21.49
CA THR A 639 12.02 -3.89 22.72
C THR A 639 11.63 -4.97 23.74
N ASP A 640 10.57 -5.73 23.47
CA ASP A 640 10.11 -6.84 24.33
C ASP A 640 9.86 -8.10 23.49
N ALA A 641 10.87 -8.96 23.38
CA ALA A 641 10.80 -10.21 22.62
C ALA A 641 9.72 -11.19 23.09
N ASN A 642 9.14 -10.98 24.29
CA ASN A 642 8.07 -11.81 24.82
C ASN A 642 6.68 -11.27 24.54
N PHE A 643 6.57 -10.04 24.02
CA PHE A 643 5.30 -9.47 23.65
C PHE A 643 4.90 -9.96 22.25
N ILE A 644 4.21 -11.09 22.21
CA ILE A 644 3.81 -11.78 20.98
C ILE A 644 2.30 -11.62 20.76
N LEU A 645 1.93 -10.97 19.65
CA LEU A 645 0.53 -10.89 19.23
C LEU A 645 0.05 -12.28 18.80
N PRO A 646 -1.11 -12.76 19.32
CA PRO A 646 -1.64 -14.07 19.00
C PRO A 646 -1.98 -14.22 17.51
N SER A 647 -1.83 -15.44 16.99
CA SER A 647 -2.34 -15.79 15.66
C SER A 647 -3.87 -15.74 15.59
N TYR A 648 -4.41 -15.50 14.40
CA TYR A 648 -5.84 -15.50 14.19
C TYR A 648 -6.24 -16.07 12.83
N THR A 649 -7.48 -16.54 12.78
CA THR A 649 -8.16 -16.93 11.52
C THR A 649 -9.49 -16.20 11.47
N LEU A 650 -9.73 -15.50 10.36
CA LEU A 650 -10.99 -14.82 10.07
C LEU A 650 -11.71 -15.54 8.94
N VAL A 651 -13.03 -15.64 9.05
CA VAL A 651 -13.91 -16.16 7.99
C VAL A 651 -14.88 -15.08 7.61
N ASN A 652 -14.93 -14.76 6.31
CA ASN A 652 -15.87 -13.79 5.77
C ASN A 652 -16.82 -14.49 4.77
N LEU A 653 -18.04 -14.00 4.68
CA LEU A 653 -19.05 -14.49 3.74
C LEU A 653 -19.59 -13.33 2.92
N SER A 654 -19.86 -13.58 1.65
CA SER A 654 -20.51 -12.63 0.76
C SER A 654 -21.59 -13.34 -0.08
N ALA A 655 -22.64 -12.61 -0.44
CA ALA A 655 -23.67 -13.08 -1.36
C ALA A 655 -24.16 -11.91 -2.21
N SER A 656 -24.26 -12.11 -3.52
CA SER A 656 -24.80 -11.11 -4.44
C SER A 656 -25.91 -11.69 -5.29
N VAL A 657 -26.92 -10.88 -5.59
CA VAL A 657 -28.05 -11.22 -6.44
C VAL A 657 -28.29 -10.11 -7.45
N GLU A 658 -28.28 -10.45 -8.74
CA GLU A 658 -28.64 -9.55 -9.84
C GLU A 658 -30.17 -9.48 -9.93
N LEU A 659 -30.80 -8.43 -9.40
CA LEU A 659 -32.26 -8.28 -9.46
C LEU A 659 -32.76 -8.06 -10.89
N ASN A 660 -31.98 -7.37 -11.70
CA ASN A 660 -32.12 -7.21 -13.14
C ASN A 660 -30.78 -6.78 -13.74
N ASP A 661 -30.74 -6.53 -15.05
CA ASP A 661 -29.52 -6.17 -15.78
C ASP A 661 -28.82 -4.88 -15.26
N LYS A 662 -29.49 -4.09 -14.42
CA LYS A 662 -28.99 -2.82 -13.91
C LYS A 662 -28.88 -2.74 -12.39
N VAL A 663 -29.52 -3.63 -11.64
CA VAL A 663 -29.59 -3.54 -10.18
C VAL A 663 -29.09 -4.82 -9.56
N SER A 664 -28.08 -4.72 -8.73
CA SER A 664 -27.62 -5.79 -7.86
C SER A 664 -27.73 -5.44 -6.39
N VAL A 665 -27.88 -6.45 -5.57
CA VAL A 665 -27.86 -6.37 -4.10
C VAL A 665 -26.81 -7.32 -3.58
N LYS A 666 -25.95 -6.83 -2.68
CA LYS A 666 -24.90 -7.62 -2.04
C LYS A 666 -25.03 -7.57 -0.54
N LEU A 667 -24.76 -8.70 0.12
CA LEU A 667 -24.69 -8.84 1.57
C LEU A 667 -23.30 -9.37 1.94
N ASP A 668 -22.69 -8.79 2.96
CA ASP A 668 -21.37 -9.16 3.45
C ASP A 668 -21.39 -9.35 4.96
N ILE A 669 -20.67 -10.36 5.43
CA ILE A 669 -20.40 -10.61 6.84
C ILE A 669 -18.89 -10.84 6.98
N ASN A 670 -18.20 -9.97 7.70
CA ASN A 670 -16.79 -10.11 8.00
C ASN A 670 -16.62 -10.59 9.46
N ASN A 671 -15.56 -11.35 9.69
CA ASN A 671 -15.28 -11.98 10.99
C ASN A 671 -16.52 -12.74 11.53
N LEU A 672 -17.01 -13.71 10.75
CA LEU A 672 -18.25 -14.44 11.01
C LEU A 672 -18.34 -15.03 12.42
N PHE A 673 -17.20 -15.45 12.99
CA PHE A 673 -17.15 -16.14 14.30
C PHE A 673 -16.82 -15.17 15.46
N ASP A 674 -16.86 -13.87 15.23
CA ASP A 674 -16.59 -12.82 16.22
C ASP A 674 -15.26 -13.03 16.95
N LYS A 675 -14.23 -13.42 16.19
CA LYS A 675 -12.90 -13.66 16.75
C LYS A 675 -12.28 -12.35 17.22
N THR A 676 -11.91 -12.27 18.50
CA THR A 676 -11.04 -11.20 19.00
C THR A 676 -9.64 -11.40 18.46
N TYR A 677 -9.07 -10.36 17.84
CA TYR A 677 -7.72 -10.36 17.28
C TYR A 677 -7.11 -8.96 17.32
N PHE A 678 -5.81 -8.87 17.04
CA PHE A 678 -5.08 -7.61 17.04
C PHE A 678 -4.42 -7.44 15.66
N GLU A 679 -4.63 -6.31 15.01
CA GLU A 679 -4.12 -6.06 13.66
C GLU A 679 -2.61 -5.79 13.63
N ASN A 680 -2.18 -4.91 14.53
CA ASN A 680 -0.78 -4.50 14.66
C ASN A 680 -0.52 -3.95 16.06
N SER A 681 0.75 -3.67 16.37
CA SER A 681 1.18 -3.00 17.57
C SER A 681 2.46 -2.21 17.30
N TYR A 682 2.71 -1.20 18.09
CA TYR A 682 3.99 -0.52 18.21
C TYR A 682 4.63 -0.81 19.57
N HIS A 683 3.79 -0.91 20.57
CA HIS A 683 4.13 -1.10 21.97
C HIS A 683 2.95 -1.77 22.67
N LYS A 684 3.18 -2.52 23.74
CA LYS A 684 2.10 -3.15 24.55
C LYS A 684 1.00 -2.18 25.02
N LEU A 685 1.28 -0.88 25.05
CA LEU A 685 0.31 0.17 25.37
C LEU A 685 -0.33 0.80 24.14
N TRP A 686 0.09 0.42 22.93
CA TRP A 686 -0.44 0.86 21.64
C TRP A 686 -0.67 -0.34 20.74
N THR A 687 -1.62 -1.18 21.12
CA THR A 687 -2.00 -2.40 20.39
C THR A 687 -3.35 -2.18 19.72
N MET A 688 -3.43 -2.29 18.40
CA MET A 688 -4.64 -2.05 17.63
C MET A 688 -5.49 -3.32 17.58
N PRO A 689 -6.69 -3.34 18.21
CA PRO A 689 -7.62 -4.46 18.07
C PRO A 689 -8.29 -4.45 16.71
N GLY A 690 -8.51 -5.64 16.16
CA GLY A 690 -9.27 -5.81 14.94
C GLY A 690 -10.77 -5.71 15.15
N SER A 691 -11.50 -5.53 14.05
CA SER A 691 -12.96 -5.38 14.07
C SER A 691 -13.66 -6.69 14.47
N PRO A 692 -14.65 -6.66 15.38
CA PRO A 692 -15.54 -7.78 15.63
C PRO A 692 -16.40 -8.10 14.41
N THR A 693 -17.41 -8.94 14.54
CA THR A 693 -18.31 -9.24 13.41
C THR A 693 -18.94 -7.96 12.86
N THR A 694 -18.70 -7.72 11.57
CA THR A 694 -19.37 -6.66 10.81
C THR A 694 -20.26 -7.25 9.74
N TYR A 695 -21.38 -6.58 9.47
CA TYR A 695 -22.27 -6.92 8.37
C TYR A 695 -22.69 -5.67 7.62
N SER A 696 -22.83 -5.81 6.29
CA SER A 696 -23.28 -4.72 5.44
C SER A 696 -24.16 -5.23 4.31
N ALA A 697 -24.96 -4.32 3.78
CA ALA A 697 -25.80 -4.52 2.61
C ALA A 697 -25.55 -3.38 1.63
N SER A 698 -25.31 -3.72 0.37
CA SER A 698 -25.08 -2.75 -0.71
C SER A 698 -26.16 -2.92 -1.80
N VAL A 699 -26.57 -1.79 -2.35
CA VAL A 699 -27.38 -1.74 -3.57
C VAL A 699 -26.61 -0.98 -4.61
N LYS A 700 -26.36 -1.61 -5.76
CA LYS A 700 -25.66 -1.03 -6.91
C LYS A 700 -26.63 -0.89 -8.08
N TYR A 701 -26.66 0.29 -8.67
CA TYR A 701 -27.34 0.55 -9.94
C TYR A 701 -26.28 0.82 -11.02
N GLN A 702 -26.34 0.06 -12.09
CA GLN A 702 -25.43 0.17 -13.24
C GLN A 702 -26.15 0.82 -14.43
N PHE A 703 -25.46 1.74 -15.11
CA PHE A 703 -26.06 2.50 -16.22
C PHE A 703 -26.13 1.72 -17.53
#